data_ac6d4a93d8da020cb10e2d04aa5cf8ca
#
_entry.id   ac6d4a93d8da020cb10e2d04aa5cf8ca
#
_cell.length_a   1.000
_cell.length_b   1.000
_cell.length_c   1.000
_cell.angle_alpha   90.00
_cell.angle_beta   90.00
_cell.angle_gamma   90.00
#
_symmetry.space_group_name_H-M   'P 1'
#
loop_
_entity.id
_entity.type
_entity.pdbx_description
1 polymer ?
#
loop_
_entity_poly.entity_id
_entity_poly.type
_entity_poly.pdbx_seq_one_letter_code
_entity_poly.pdbx_strand_id
1 'polypeptide(L)'
;MEEIIKEISKIEFDLFVVNPHAIAIQQNDGRYITKYIQYDSSLIENMLLNNGSAGCYQQSYGNGKIKWICLDFDCKDKSADEEEITDLYTIIKTDLLSYLDELQITYLTEFSGRRGIHVWITFDSPVDKEIGYWVINTLRNKVNLNDKYGIDLFPQTDSYIGNRVGKQVKFPLSTHKSGGKSFFFKESYEQPDDYDLDFYRNQLSILNGYRRNNIIEILVKLGYTNNTLNFNKYKDLIVNDEYKIECNQIIDILSETKVFKEIFTRLDYSYLEKKDWYVLLGTLSPLNDSELLKSIFRRTIQYDEKITSERIKNLKNQYRPATFEYLYSIYDMDIEENIDKTKTGLEYLAEKLNLSLEENNIIKNELDLLGDLEATVRKETNYMLDNDENLEITEWIRINGLTKYDIHILNEKIKRIIDSDDVIPLNNYYVYVRKESSTKKRNMVVLNTEERIITTQLALMIAYRHGSLLKSYSYNVSFLSDTNLFYNWYTSWGNYIDKIKSYIEIPFLGDWGVMTIDLKNYFDSIDFLSLYRGLSDGFSLQDKCIMKKLIDYNERLMRKVNDDNVRIGIPQGPAYARIIAELFLNRILERIPETADTLKKNYVLYRYVDDIIIFYKEDVDADILMQNIKKLLSNYNLKTNEEKTYIYGRIEDLSDKDINLILRKDRFNYNFQYSETDYLRDKYEKQRIFIECLKDSFNIDDVSYLFGYKTDTYYTEKYFYKYAKNIFKSEYGRGTTFKKFYNYLFTNKELLNYALENELFLLIKPNSINFKNCISCLYLNIYNDQLEKSIVIEIYDHYLKKLNLEEIGNSEYNIIQSIKRWSGKNYAG
;
A
#
# COMPACT_ATOMS: atom_id res chain seq x y z
N MET A 1 18.86 21.16 -19.93
CA MET A 1 19.40 19.79 -19.94
C MET A 1 20.25 19.53 -18.71
N GLU A 2 21.27 20.33 -18.41
CA GLU A 2 22.15 20.14 -17.24
C GLU A 2 21.40 20.09 -15.90
N GLU A 3 20.45 20.98 -15.66
CA GLU A 3 19.64 20.91 -14.42
C GLU A 3 18.85 19.62 -14.26
N ILE A 4 18.28 19.11 -15.38
CA ILE A 4 17.53 17.84 -15.37
C ILE A 4 18.47 16.67 -15.11
N ILE A 5 19.64 16.65 -15.77
CA ILE A 5 20.64 15.60 -15.55
C ILE A 5 21.15 15.63 -14.10
N LYS A 6 21.31 16.82 -13.52
CA LYS A 6 21.68 16.98 -12.11
C LYS A 6 20.60 16.44 -11.14
N GLU A 7 19.32 16.60 -11.48
CA GLU A 7 18.24 16.04 -10.70
C GLU A 7 18.20 14.50 -10.85
N ILE A 8 18.30 13.99 -12.07
CA ILE A 8 18.41 12.55 -12.35
C ILE A 8 19.57 11.93 -11.57
N SER A 9 20.76 12.54 -11.61
CA SER A 9 21.95 11.99 -10.93
C SER A 9 21.79 11.90 -9.42
N LYS A 10 21.05 12.82 -8.79
CA LYS A 10 20.71 12.72 -7.36
C LYS A 10 19.78 11.56 -7.06
N ILE A 11 18.76 11.36 -7.91
CA ILE A 11 17.80 10.26 -7.75
C ILE A 11 18.53 8.93 -7.99
N GLU A 12 19.33 8.80 -9.03
CA GLU A 12 20.11 7.58 -9.28
C GLU A 12 21.08 7.27 -8.14
N PHE A 13 21.78 8.28 -7.62
CA PHE A 13 22.67 8.08 -6.48
C PHE A 13 21.89 7.55 -5.27
N ASP A 14 20.73 8.09 -4.99
CA ASP A 14 19.91 7.67 -3.88
C ASP A 14 19.30 6.28 -4.08
N LEU A 15 18.90 5.92 -5.30
CA LEU A 15 18.31 4.61 -5.62
C LEU A 15 19.36 3.49 -5.67
N PHE A 16 20.48 3.71 -6.38
CA PHE A 16 21.39 2.62 -6.78
C PHE A 16 22.70 2.58 -6.01
N VAL A 17 23.15 3.68 -5.40
CA VAL A 17 24.42 3.69 -4.69
C VAL A 17 24.22 3.20 -3.25
N VAL A 18 24.78 2.04 -2.96
CA VAL A 18 24.87 1.45 -1.62
C VAL A 18 26.24 1.67 -1.02
N ASN A 19 27.27 1.60 -1.88
CA ASN A 19 28.66 1.77 -1.51
C ASN A 19 29.25 3.01 -2.22
N PRO A 20 29.28 4.18 -1.56
CA PRO A 20 29.82 5.40 -2.14
C PRO A 20 31.37 5.45 -2.14
N HIS A 21 32.04 4.39 -1.68
CA HIS A 21 33.52 4.30 -1.61
C HIS A 21 34.14 3.43 -2.70
N ALA A 22 33.33 2.84 -3.56
CA ALA A 22 33.81 2.03 -4.66
C ALA A 22 32.93 2.19 -5.89
N ILE A 23 33.53 2.42 -7.04
CA ILE A 23 32.86 2.52 -8.32
C ILE A 23 33.62 1.73 -9.37
N ALA A 24 32.94 1.13 -10.32
CA ALA A 24 33.54 0.47 -11.46
C ALA A 24 33.53 1.39 -12.67
N ILE A 25 34.67 1.73 -13.22
CA ILE A 25 34.80 2.62 -14.39
C ILE A 25 35.13 1.78 -15.62
N GLN A 26 34.32 1.90 -16.67
CA GLN A 26 34.56 1.20 -17.93
C GLN A 26 35.75 1.81 -18.72
N GLN A 27 36.71 0.98 -19.05
CA GLN A 27 37.87 1.36 -19.84
C GLN A 27 37.53 1.35 -21.34
N ASN A 28 38.44 1.89 -22.18
CA ASN A 28 38.27 1.93 -23.63
C ASN A 28 38.21 0.55 -24.30
N ASP A 29 38.75 -0.49 -23.63
CA ASP A 29 38.69 -1.88 -24.07
C ASP A 29 37.42 -2.61 -23.61
N GLY A 30 36.48 -1.89 -23.00
CA GLY A 30 35.20 -2.41 -22.50
C GLY A 30 35.28 -3.05 -21.13
N ARG A 31 36.43 -3.30 -20.55
CA ARG A 31 36.60 -3.86 -19.22
C ARG A 31 36.28 -2.84 -18.11
N TYR A 32 35.74 -3.27 -17.00
CA TYR A 32 35.51 -2.45 -15.81
C TYR A 32 36.67 -2.59 -14.83
N ILE A 33 37.16 -1.47 -14.33
CA ILE A 33 38.16 -1.42 -13.27
C ILE A 33 37.57 -0.78 -12.04
N THR A 34 37.68 -1.46 -10.90
CA THR A 34 37.26 -0.92 -9.60
C THR A 34 38.15 0.25 -9.20
N LYS A 35 37.54 1.37 -8.86
CA LYS A 35 38.19 2.52 -8.22
C LYS A 35 37.64 2.68 -6.82
N TYR A 36 38.55 2.67 -5.84
CA TYR A 36 38.20 2.95 -4.44
C TYR A 36 38.33 4.45 -4.21
N ILE A 37 37.25 5.16 -4.44
CA ILE A 37 37.18 6.62 -4.26
C ILE A 37 35.83 6.94 -3.60
N GLN A 38 35.82 7.92 -2.73
CA GLN A 38 34.55 8.46 -2.23
C GLN A 38 33.95 9.33 -3.33
N TYR A 39 32.66 9.09 -3.63
CA TYR A 39 31.94 9.85 -4.66
C TYR A 39 30.51 10.15 -4.24
N ASP A 40 29.94 11.13 -4.87
CA ASP A 40 28.56 11.58 -4.71
C ASP A 40 27.83 11.65 -6.06
N SER A 41 26.64 12.23 -6.08
CA SER A 41 25.84 12.40 -7.30
C SER A 41 26.53 13.22 -8.40
N SER A 42 27.52 14.07 -8.06
CA SER A 42 28.23 14.85 -9.07
C SER A 42 29.08 14.01 -10.00
N LEU A 43 29.55 12.84 -9.55
CA LEU A 43 30.26 11.90 -10.41
C LEU A 43 29.31 11.28 -11.44
N ILE A 44 28.07 10.93 -11.03
CA ILE A 44 27.04 10.43 -11.95
C ILE A 44 26.64 11.51 -12.94
N GLU A 45 26.45 12.76 -12.47
CA GLU A 45 26.17 13.92 -13.32
C GLU A 45 27.23 14.07 -14.41
N ASN A 46 28.51 14.07 -14.04
CA ASN A 46 29.62 14.14 -14.98
C ASN A 46 29.65 12.95 -15.96
N MET A 47 29.34 11.75 -15.49
CA MET A 47 29.23 10.56 -16.32
C MET A 47 28.13 10.73 -17.38
N LEU A 48 26.95 11.19 -17.01
CA LEU A 48 25.81 11.37 -17.92
C LEU A 48 26.08 12.48 -18.93
N LEU A 49 26.64 13.61 -18.51
CA LEU A 49 27.00 14.74 -19.38
C LEU A 49 28.05 14.38 -20.41
N ASN A 50 28.99 13.53 -20.08
CA ASN A 50 30.10 13.15 -20.94
C ASN A 50 29.93 11.80 -21.65
N ASN A 51 28.73 11.25 -21.67
CA ASN A 51 28.43 9.92 -22.23
C ASN A 51 29.39 8.82 -21.70
N GLY A 52 29.69 8.89 -20.41
CA GLY A 52 30.56 7.94 -19.72
C GLY A 52 29.85 6.64 -19.39
N SER A 53 30.63 5.65 -18.93
CA SER A 53 30.11 4.38 -18.43
C SER A 53 30.79 4.02 -17.11
N ALA A 54 29.96 3.79 -16.10
CA ALA A 54 30.38 3.30 -14.81
C ALA A 54 29.39 2.27 -14.29
N GLY A 55 29.79 1.50 -13.28
CA GLY A 55 28.93 0.53 -12.61
C GLY A 55 28.89 0.76 -11.09
N CYS A 56 27.74 0.56 -10.51
CA CYS A 56 27.55 0.59 -9.07
C CYS A 56 27.72 -0.81 -8.45
N TYR A 57 28.27 -0.85 -7.27
CA TYR A 57 28.38 -2.07 -6.48
C TYR A 57 27.15 -2.25 -5.61
N GLN A 58 26.65 -3.45 -5.57
CA GLN A 58 25.37 -3.76 -4.95
C GLN A 58 25.42 -3.76 -3.42
N GLN A 59 26.51 -4.20 -2.82
CA GLN A 59 26.59 -4.39 -1.38
C GLN A 59 27.34 -3.27 -0.68
N SER A 60 26.83 -2.86 0.48
CA SER A 60 27.54 -1.94 1.35
C SER A 60 28.80 -2.59 1.96
N TYR A 61 29.78 -1.76 2.18
CA TYR A 61 31.02 -2.19 2.86
C TYR A 61 30.74 -2.45 4.35
N GLY A 62 31.29 -3.55 4.87
CA GLY A 62 31.21 -3.87 6.30
C GLY A 62 30.01 -4.74 6.71
N ASN A 63 28.80 -4.47 6.24
CA ASN A 63 27.59 -5.20 6.64
C ASN A 63 26.87 -5.97 5.52
N GLY A 64 27.35 -5.86 4.28
CA GLY A 64 26.79 -6.59 3.12
C GLY A 64 25.35 -6.26 2.77
N LYS A 65 24.77 -5.20 3.30
CA LYS A 65 23.39 -4.80 2.97
C LYS A 65 23.29 -4.27 1.56
N ILE A 66 22.13 -4.50 0.95
CA ILE A 66 21.80 -4.06 -0.41
C ILE A 66 20.57 -3.15 -0.38
N LYS A 67 20.46 -2.24 -1.35
CA LYS A 67 19.28 -1.37 -1.54
C LYS A 67 18.37 -1.80 -2.66
N TRP A 68 18.84 -2.70 -3.50
CA TRP A 68 18.14 -3.14 -4.71
C TRP A 68 18.53 -4.55 -5.09
N ILE A 69 17.68 -5.18 -5.88
CA ILE A 69 17.97 -6.37 -6.65
C ILE A 69 17.78 -6.05 -8.13
N CYS A 70 18.51 -6.73 -8.99
CA CYS A 70 18.41 -6.56 -10.43
C CYS A 70 18.43 -7.94 -11.12
N LEU A 71 17.45 -8.16 -11.97
CA LEU A 71 17.43 -9.27 -12.91
C LEU A 71 17.91 -8.71 -14.26
N ASP A 72 19.05 -9.20 -14.72
CA ASP A 72 19.72 -8.76 -15.95
C ASP A 72 19.51 -9.82 -17.03
N PHE A 73 18.63 -9.53 -17.96
CA PHE A 73 18.25 -10.42 -19.05
C PHE A 73 19.03 -10.03 -20.31
N ASP A 74 19.71 -11.01 -20.93
CA ASP A 74 20.52 -10.77 -22.13
C ASP A 74 20.13 -11.72 -23.28
N CYS A 75 20.06 -11.20 -24.50
CA CYS A 75 20.14 -12.02 -25.71
C CYS A 75 21.54 -12.66 -25.79
N LYS A 76 21.62 -13.96 -25.98
CA LYS A 76 22.93 -14.66 -26.09
C LYS A 76 23.67 -14.28 -27.37
N ASP A 77 22.93 -13.99 -28.42
CA ASP A 77 23.54 -13.43 -29.65
C ASP A 77 24.02 -12.00 -29.38
N LYS A 78 25.27 -11.74 -29.77
CA LYS A 78 25.87 -10.42 -29.59
C LYS A 78 25.43 -9.40 -30.66
N SER A 79 24.79 -9.88 -31.71
CA SER A 79 24.24 -9.11 -32.84
C SER A 79 22.72 -9.01 -32.77
N ALA A 80 22.10 -9.29 -31.60
CA ALA A 80 20.67 -9.22 -31.41
C ALA A 80 20.13 -7.85 -31.88
N ASP A 81 19.09 -7.90 -32.69
CA ASP A 81 18.40 -6.75 -33.23
C ASP A 81 17.24 -6.30 -32.30
N GLU A 82 16.52 -5.29 -32.75
CA GLU A 82 15.42 -4.70 -31.99
C GLU A 82 14.24 -5.68 -31.83
N GLU A 83 14.00 -6.56 -32.81
CA GLU A 83 12.95 -7.57 -32.78
C GLU A 83 13.26 -8.63 -31.69
N GLU A 84 14.50 -9.13 -31.63
CA GLU A 84 14.93 -10.08 -30.60
C GLU A 84 14.86 -9.49 -29.18
N ILE A 85 15.14 -8.18 -29.02
CA ILE A 85 15.03 -7.49 -27.73
C ILE A 85 13.56 -7.32 -27.36
N THR A 86 12.69 -7.03 -28.31
CA THR A 86 11.25 -6.92 -28.13
C THR A 86 10.63 -8.27 -27.73
N ASP A 87 11.06 -9.36 -28.38
CA ASP A 87 10.68 -10.73 -28.01
C ASP A 87 11.10 -11.06 -26.56
N LEU A 88 12.35 -10.73 -26.22
CA LEU A 88 12.83 -10.89 -24.85
C LEU A 88 11.98 -10.10 -23.85
N TYR A 89 11.68 -8.84 -24.18
CA TYR A 89 10.82 -8.02 -23.31
C TYR A 89 9.41 -8.60 -23.16
N THR A 90 8.87 -9.15 -24.22
CA THR A 90 7.55 -9.80 -24.17
C THR A 90 7.51 -10.95 -23.17
N ILE A 91 8.56 -11.78 -23.15
CA ILE A 91 8.69 -12.86 -22.15
C ILE A 91 8.80 -12.29 -20.74
N ILE A 92 9.66 -11.28 -20.54
CA ILE A 92 9.83 -10.63 -19.24
C ILE A 92 8.48 -10.04 -18.77
N LYS A 93 7.79 -9.34 -19.66
CA LYS A 93 6.51 -8.70 -19.35
C LYS A 93 5.45 -9.71 -18.94
N THR A 94 5.31 -10.80 -19.67
CA THR A 94 4.28 -11.82 -19.42
C THR A 94 4.58 -12.67 -18.19
N ASP A 95 5.82 -13.06 -17.98
CA ASP A 95 6.19 -14.01 -16.93
C ASP A 95 6.50 -13.30 -15.60
N LEU A 96 7.23 -12.17 -15.66
CA LEU A 96 7.74 -11.50 -14.46
C LEU A 96 6.95 -10.24 -14.11
N LEU A 97 6.84 -9.28 -15.06
CA LEU A 97 6.26 -7.98 -14.73
C LEU A 97 4.78 -8.11 -14.37
N SER A 98 4.03 -8.95 -15.10
CA SER A 98 2.64 -9.26 -14.75
C SER A 98 2.51 -9.83 -13.33
N TYR A 99 3.44 -10.69 -12.93
CA TYR A 99 3.46 -11.26 -11.58
C TYR A 99 3.81 -10.21 -10.52
N LEU A 100 4.78 -9.32 -10.80
CA LEU A 100 5.11 -8.21 -9.92
C LEU A 100 3.92 -7.24 -9.77
N ASP A 101 3.22 -6.99 -10.86
CA ASP A 101 2.01 -6.15 -10.88
C ASP A 101 0.87 -6.74 -10.06
N GLU A 102 0.62 -8.04 -10.20
CA GLU A 102 -0.37 -8.76 -9.38
C GLU A 102 -0.06 -8.63 -7.89
N LEU A 103 1.22 -8.70 -7.53
CA LEU A 103 1.71 -8.55 -6.17
C LEU A 103 1.87 -7.08 -5.75
N GLN A 104 1.64 -6.11 -6.67
CA GLN A 104 1.88 -4.69 -6.44
C GLN A 104 3.29 -4.41 -5.91
N ILE A 105 4.27 -5.07 -6.50
CA ILE A 105 5.69 -4.82 -6.28
C ILE A 105 6.16 -3.87 -7.39
N THR A 106 6.64 -2.71 -7.02
CA THR A 106 7.10 -1.69 -7.97
C THR A 106 8.48 -2.04 -8.53
N TYR A 107 8.69 -1.76 -9.79
CA TYR A 107 9.94 -2.05 -10.49
C TYR A 107 10.27 -0.96 -11.51
N LEU A 108 11.52 -0.93 -11.96
CA LEU A 108 11.95 -0.14 -13.12
C LEU A 108 12.47 -1.10 -14.19
N THR A 109 12.05 -0.89 -15.43
CA THR A 109 12.59 -1.58 -16.59
C THR A 109 13.56 -0.67 -17.32
N GLU A 110 14.74 -1.19 -17.64
CA GLU A 110 15.81 -0.47 -18.32
C GLU A 110 16.33 -1.29 -19.50
N PHE A 111 16.43 -0.68 -20.66
CA PHE A 111 17.25 -1.22 -21.74
C PHE A 111 18.72 -1.02 -21.38
N SER A 112 19.52 -2.08 -21.42
CA SER A 112 20.92 -2.05 -20.96
C SER A 112 21.87 -1.24 -21.87
N GLY A 113 21.38 -0.75 -23.02
CA GLY A 113 22.16 -0.02 -24.01
C GLY A 113 22.85 -0.91 -25.04
N ARG A 114 22.61 -2.23 -25.06
CA ARG A 114 23.20 -3.11 -26.06
C ARG A 114 22.24 -4.22 -26.51
N ARG A 115 21.93 -5.21 -25.67
CA ARG A 115 21.19 -6.42 -26.05
C ARG A 115 20.38 -7.00 -24.90
N GLY A 116 20.24 -6.29 -23.79
CA GLY A 116 19.64 -6.80 -22.57
C GLY A 116 18.65 -5.81 -21.95
N ILE A 117 17.89 -6.34 -21.02
CA ILE A 117 16.89 -5.61 -20.24
C ILE A 117 17.15 -5.89 -18.75
N HIS A 118 17.29 -4.84 -17.97
CA HIS A 118 17.36 -4.89 -16.53
C HIS A 118 15.98 -4.67 -15.92
N VAL A 119 15.61 -5.48 -14.95
CA VAL A 119 14.46 -5.25 -14.09
C VAL A 119 14.98 -4.96 -12.68
N TRP A 120 14.79 -3.72 -12.25
CA TRP A 120 15.25 -3.23 -10.97
C TRP A 120 14.12 -3.19 -9.96
N ILE A 121 14.37 -3.69 -8.77
CA ILE A 121 13.48 -3.57 -7.61
C ILE A 121 14.30 -2.96 -6.49
N THR A 122 13.95 -1.72 -6.07
CA THR A 122 14.66 -1.04 -4.99
C THR A 122 13.87 -1.07 -3.69
N PHE A 123 14.58 -1.02 -2.57
CA PHE A 123 14.01 -1.08 -1.24
C PHE A 123 14.05 0.29 -0.56
N ASP A 124 13.05 0.59 0.27
CA ASP A 124 12.95 1.82 1.07
C ASP A 124 14.05 1.91 2.14
N SER A 125 14.56 0.76 2.57
CA SER A 125 15.65 0.62 3.54
C SER A 125 16.64 -0.45 3.08
N PRO A 126 17.93 -0.36 3.45
CA PRO A 126 18.91 -1.40 3.13
C PRO A 126 18.55 -2.74 3.77
N VAL A 127 18.51 -3.80 2.96
CA VAL A 127 18.17 -5.17 3.36
C VAL A 127 19.37 -6.09 3.35
N ASP A 128 19.29 -7.19 4.09
CA ASP A 128 20.34 -8.20 4.08
C ASP A 128 20.43 -8.87 2.71
N LYS A 129 21.65 -9.06 2.25
CA LYS A 129 21.93 -9.68 0.95
C LYS A 129 21.27 -11.06 0.80
N GLU A 130 21.23 -11.84 1.88
CA GLU A 130 20.58 -13.15 1.92
C GLU A 130 19.08 -13.05 1.61
N ILE A 131 18.41 -12.07 2.19
CA ILE A 131 17.00 -11.78 1.92
C ILE A 131 16.81 -11.37 0.46
N GLY A 132 17.61 -10.45 -0.04
CA GLY A 132 17.57 -10.04 -1.44
C GLY A 132 17.84 -11.20 -2.40
N TYR A 133 18.75 -12.10 -2.05
CA TYR A 133 19.04 -13.31 -2.82
C TYR A 133 17.86 -14.28 -2.84
N TRP A 134 17.18 -14.46 -1.72
CA TRP A 134 15.97 -15.27 -1.68
C TRP A 134 14.86 -14.65 -2.55
N VAL A 135 14.62 -13.34 -2.46
CA VAL A 135 13.62 -12.64 -3.26
C VAL A 135 13.92 -12.80 -4.76
N ILE A 136 15.15 -12.53 -5.18
CA ILE A 136 15.50 -12.58 -6.61
C ILE A 136 15.41 -13.99 -7.18
N ASN A 137 15.78 -15.03 -6.43
CA ASN A 137 15.63 -16.42 -6.85
C ASN A 137 14.16 -16.84 -6.94
N THR A 138 13.32 -16.37 -6.01
CA THR A 138 11.88 -16.61 -6.05
C THR A 138 11.27 -15.99 -7.32
N LEU A 139 11.68 -14.77 -7.67
CA LEU A 139 11.25 -14.09 -8.89
C LEU A 139 11.82 -14.76 -10.15
N ARG A 140 13.10 -15.16 -10.12
CA ARG A 140 13.74 -15.90 -11.24
C ARG A 140 12.94 -17.14 -11.64
N ASN A 141 12.41 -17.87 -10.66
CA ASN A 141 11.66 -19.10 -10.90
C ASN A 141 10.28 -18.86 -11.59
N LYS A 142 9.87 -17.61 -11.73
CA LYS A 142 8.66 -17.24 -12.46
C LYS A 142 8.89 -17.08 -13.96
N VAL A 143 10.14 -16.86 -14.38
CA VAL A 143 10.48 -16.58 -15.78
C VAL A 143 10.95 -17.83 -16.48
N ASN A 144 10.40 -18.09 -17.65
CA ASN A 144 10.69 -19.24 -18.49
C ASN A 144 11.42 -18.78 -19.76
N LEU A 145 12.73 -18.69 -19.68
CA LEU A 145 13.57 -18.31 -20.82
C LEU A 145 13.83 -19.53 -21.73
N ASN A 146 13.76 -19.31 -23.02
CA ASN A 146 14.24 -20.27 -24.01
C ASN A 146 15.77 -20.16 -24.15
N ASP A 147 16.38 -21.05 -24.95
CA ASP A 147 17.84 -21.15 -25.09
C ASP A 147 18.50 -19.93 -25.76
N LYS A 148 17.74 -19.02 -26.36
CA LYS A 148 18.26 -17.78 -26.96
C LYS A 148 18.66 -16.74 -25.92
N TYR A 149 18.09 -16.79 -24.72
CA TYR A 149 18.23 -15.78 -23.69
C TYR A 149 18.97 -16.30 -22.46
N GLY A 150 19.57 -15.39 -21.73
CA GLY A 150 20.25 -15.62 -20.46
C GLY A 150 19.73 -14.67 -19.40
N ILE A 151 20.02 -14.98 -18.14
CA ILE A 151 19.71 -14.12 -17.00
C ILE A 151 20.84 -14.17 -15.99
N ASP A 152 21.33 -12.99 -15.62
CA ASP A 152 22.22 -12.79 -14.48
C ASP A 152 21.42 -12.18 -13.32
N LEU A 153 21.67 -12.67 -12.11
CA LEU A 153 20.99 -12.22 -10.91
C LEU A 153 21.91 -11.37 -10.04
N PHE A 154 21.41 -10.26 -9.53
CA PHE A 154 22.10 -9.43 -8.55
C PHE A 154 21.21 -9.25 -7.32
N PRO A 155 21.56 -9.85 -6.16
CA PRO A 155 22.80 -10.58 -5.84
C PRO A 155 22.91 -11.97 -6.49
N GLN A 156 24.15 -12.39 -6.81
CA GLN A 156 24.41 -13.72 -7.37
C GLN A 156 24.56 -14.80 -6.30
N THR A 157 24.81 -14.42 -5.06
CA THR A 157 24.98 -15.32 -3.92
C THR A 157 24.37 -14.70 -2.66
N ASP A 158 23.95 -15.54 -1.74
CA ASP A 158 23.46 -15.18 -0.40
C ASP A 158 24.59 -14.75 0.55
N SER A 159 25.79 -15.27 0.33
CA SER A 159 26.91 -15.06 1.24
C SER A 159 27.57 -13.68 1.07
N TYR A 160 27.86 -13.04 2.19
CA TYR A 160 28.68 -11.84 2.28
C TYR A 160 30.08 -12.18 2.73
N ILE A 161 31.06 -11.72 1.97
CA ILE A 161 32.49 -11.83 2.33
C ILE A 161 32.99 -10.42 2.64
N GLY A 162 33.26 -10.14 3.90
CA GLY A 162 33.43 -8.84 4.52
C GLY A 162 34.32 -7.79 3.84
N ASN A 163 35.32 -8.19 3.03
CA ASN A 163 36.25 -7.25 2.40
C ASN A 163 36.09 -7.16 0.88
N ARG A 164 34.93 -7.54 0.32
CA ARG A 164 34.69 -7.50 -1.12
C ARG A 164 33.50 -6.61 -1.45
N VAL A 165 33.63 -5.81 -2.48
CA VAL A 165 32.56 -4.94 -2.99
C VAL A 165 31.48 -5.68 -3.78
N GLY A 166 31.66 -6.98 -4.02
CA GLY A 166 30.75 -7.80 -4.81
C GLY A 166 30.86 -7.55 -6.32
N LYS A 167 29.87 -7.99 -7.07
CA LYS A 167 29.76 -7.68 -8.50
C LYS A 167 29.05 -6.34 -8.69
N GLN A 168 29.34 -5.71 -9.81
CA GLN A 168 28.79 -4.43 -10.21
C GLN A 168 27.71 -4.62 -11.27
N VAL A 169 26.78 -3.70 -11.33
CA VAL A 169 25.85 -3.51 -12.44
C VAL A 169 26.10 -2.12 -13.02
N LYS A 170 25.98 -1.99 -14.33
CA LYS A 170 26.15 -0.71 -15.01
C LYS A 170 25.11 0.29 -14.50
N PHE A 171 25.52 1.54 -14.25
CA PHE A 171 24.56 2.61 -13.90
C PHE A 171 23.58 2.81 -15.03
N PRO A 172 22.28 2.95 -14.71
CA PRO A 172 21.29 3.36 -15.68
C PRO A 172 21.66 4.67 -16.39
N LEU A 173 21.05 4.91 -17.53
CA LEU A 173 21.26 6.08 -18.40
C LEU A 173 22.72 6.29 -18.85
N SER A 174 23.65 5.43 -18.48
CA SER A 174 25.06 5.49 -18.91
C SER A 174 25.23 4.91 -20.31
N THR A 175 26.31 5.32 -21.01
CA THR A 175 26.59 4.89 -22.38
C THR A 175 27.57 3.73 -22.36
N HIS A 176 27.19 2.55 -22.90
CA HIS A 176 28.08 1.41 -23.01
C HIS A 176 29.07 1.64 -24.17
N LYS A 177 30.37 1.49 -23.93
CA LYS A 177 31.41 1.80 -24.93
C LYS A 177 31.38 0.95 -26.22
N SER A 178 30.75 -0.22 -26.19
CA SER A 178 30.52 -1.11 -27.33
C SER A 178 29.06 -1.26 -27.71
N GLY A 179 28.19 -0.35 -27.25
CA GLY A 179 26.76 -0.34 -27.48
C GLY A 179 26.21 1.08 -27.49
N GLY A 180 24.92 1.22 -27.19
CA GLY A 180 24.22 2.48 -27.07
C GLY A 180 24.09 2.99 -25.65
N LYS A 181 23.28 4.02 -25.47
CA LYS A 181 22.88 4.55 -24.19
C LYS A 181 21.76 3.68 -23.58
N SER A 182 21.84 3.40 -22.29
CA SER A 182 20.73 2.75 -21.60
C SER A 182 19.66 3.76 -21.24
N PHE A 183 18.41 3.29 -21.07
CA PHE A 183 17.28 4.14 -20.75
C PHE A 183 16.16 3.35 -20.06
N PHE A 184 15.42 4.03 -19.21
CA PHE A 184 14.21 3.48 -18.61
C PHE A 184 13.03 3.61 -19.56
N PHE A 185 12.16 2.60 -19.54
CA PHE A 185 10.89 2.59 -20.26
C PHE A 185 9.81 1.93 -19.42
N LYS A 186 8.54 2.20 -19.68
CA LYS A 186 7.43 1.69 -18.87
C LYS A 186 6.66 0.55 -19.54
N GLU A 187 6.18 0.75 -20.73
CA GLU A 187 5.16 -0.12 -21.33
C GLU A 187 5.62 -0.88 -22.56
N SER A 188 6.43 -0.28 -23.38
CA SER A 188 7.02 -0.86 -24.58
C SER A 188 8.49 -0.53 -24.67
N TYR A 189 9.25 -1.45 -25.25
CA TYR A 189 10.62 -1.16 -25.64
C TYR A 189 10.58 -0.46 -27.00
N GLU A 190 10.97 0.80 -27.02
CA GLU A 190 11.17 1.59 -28.23
C GLU A 190 12.48 2.35 -28.10
N GLN A 191 13.34 2.21 -29.08
CA GLN A 191 14.62 2.92 -29.05
C GLN A 191 14.40 4.40 -29.34
N PRO A 192 14.87 5.32 -28.47
CA PRO A 192 14.76 6.75 -28.73
C PRO A 192 15.52 7.16 -30.00
N ASP A 193 14.90 8.00 -30.81
CA ASP A 193 15.55 8.57 -32.01
C ASP A 193 16.74 9.47 -31.64
N ASP A 194 16.57 10.27 -30.57
CA ASP A 194 17.57 11.20 -30.05
C ASP A 194 17.60 11.23 -28.52
N TYR A 195 18.77 11.53 -27.96
CA TYR A 195 18.97 11.71 -26.51
C TYR A 195 18.97 13.19 -26.13
N ASP A 196 17.91 13.87 -26.50
CA ASP A 196 17.70 15.30 -26.34
C ASP A 196 17.12 15.70 -24.96
N LEU A 197 16.66 16.94 -24.85
CA LEU A 197 16.06 17.47 -23.63
C LEU A 197 14.76 16.74 -23.25
N ASP A 198 13.95 16.36 -24.22
CA ASP A 198 12.66 15.70 -23.98
C ASP A 198 12.88 14.25 -23.57
N PHE A 199 13.91 13.57 -24.11
CA PHE A 199 14.37 12.29 -23.59
C PHE A 199 14.67 12.37 -22.09
N TYR A 200 15.52 13.31 -21.65
CA TYR A 200 15.88 13.43 -20.24
C TYR A 200 14.70 13.85 -19.36
N ARG A 201 13.76 14.65 -19.85
CA ARG A 201 12.51 14.96 -19.14
C ARG A 201 11.66 13.71 -18.92
N ASN A 202 11.56 12.86 -19.93
CA ASN A 202 10.86 11.58 -19.82
C ASN A 202 11.52 10.66 -18.79
N GLN A 203 12.86 10.52 -18.84
CA GLN A 203 13.59 9.72 -17.86
C GLN A 203 13.39 10.23 -16.42
N LEU A 204 13.45 11.54 -16.21
CA LEU A 204 13.18 12.16 -14.93
C LEU A 204 11.75 11.89 -14.45
N SER A 205 10.77 11.95 -15.34
CA SER A 205 9.38 11.63 -15.05
C SER A 205 9.19 10.18 -14.60
N ILE A 206 9.88 9.22 -15.27
CA ILE A 206 9.84 7.80 -14.88
C ILE A 206 10.41 7.62 -13.47
N LEU A 207 11.57 8.21 -13.20
CA LEU A 207 12.24 8.11 -11.90
C LEU A 207 11.44 8.77 -10.78
N ASN A 208 10.86 9.93 -11.01
CA ASN A 208 10.02 10.63 -10.02
C ASN A 208 8.70 9.89 -9.74
N GLY A 209 8.15 9.19 -10.71
CA GLY A 209 6.95 8.35 -10.53
C GLY A 209 7.22 7.00 -9.85
N TYR A 210 8.49 6.63 -9.66
CA TYR A 210 8.86 5.35 -9.07
C TYR A 210 8.85 5.40 -7.53
N ARG A 211 8.31 4.36 -6.91
CA ARG A 211 8.30 4.18 -5.46
C ARG A 211 9.17 3.00 -5.06
N ARG A 212 9.94 3.14 -4.00
CA ARG A 212 10.67 2.04 -3.39
C ARG A 212 9.73 1.08 -2.70
N ASN A 213 10.11 -0.18 -2.70
CA ASN A 213 9.35 -1.22 -2.05
C ASN A 213 9.76 -1.39 -0.59
N ASN A 214 8.81 -1.80 0.23
CA ASN A 214 9.14 -2.31 1.56
C ASN A 214 9.43 -3.81 1.48
N ILE A 215 10.55 -4.22 2.05
CA ILE A 215 10.99 -5.62 2.00
C ILE A 215 10.03 -6.57 2.71
N ILE A 216 9.42 -6.16 3.82
CA ILE A 216 8.49 -7.01 4.58
C ILE A 216 7.25 -7.29 3.73
N GLU A 217 6.71 -6.28 3.03
CA GLU A 217 5.60 -6.49 2.10
C GLU A 217 5.95 -7.47 0.99
N ILE A 218 7.14 -7.33 0.40
CA ILE A 218 7.62 -8.28 -0.62
C ILE A 218 7.68 -9.70 -0.06
N LEU A 219 8.28 -9.89 1.11
CA LEU A 219 8.43 -11.20 1.73
C LEU A 219 7.08 -11.87 2.00
N VAL A 220 6.13 -11.13 2.56
CA VAL A 220 4.77 -11.60 2.80
C VAL A 220 4.09 -12.02 1.49
N LYS A 221 4.17 -11.15 0.47
CA LYS A 221 3.54 -11.39 -0.85
C LYS A 221 4.16 -12.55 -1.61
N LEU A 222 5.46 -12.78 -1.43
CA LEU A 222 6.15 -13.92 -2.03
C LEU A 222 6.00 -15.22 -1.22
N GLY A 223 5.28 -15.20 -0.08
CA GLY A 223 5.04 -16.38 0.75
C GLY A 223 6.27 -16.83 1.53
N TYR A 224 7.11 -15.89 1.95
CA TYR A 224 8.27 -16.16 2.76
C TYR A 224 7.86 -16.74 4.13
N THR A 225 8.44 -17.88 4.53
CA THR A 225 8.21 -18.50 5.85
C THR A 225 9.51 -18.61 6.61
N ASN A 226 9.47 -18.47 7.93
CA ASN A 226 10.64 -18.48 8.83
C ASN A 226 11.55 -19.73 8.74
N ASN A 227 11.07 -20.80 8.10
CA ASN A 227 11.84 -22.02 7.94
C ASN A 227 12.85 -21.96 6.78
N THR A 228 12.85 -20.87 5.98
CA THR A 228 13.67 -20.77 4.76
C THR A 228 14.96 -19.98 4.94
N LEU A 229 15.10 -19.18 6.02
CA LEU A 229 16.33 -18.45 6.34
C LEU A 229 16.63 -18.44 7.85
N ASN A 230 17.90 -18.50 8.20
CA ASN A 230 18.38 -18.32 9.57
C ASN A 230 18.46 -16.81 9.89
N PHE A 231 17.36 -16.20 10.33
CA PHE A 231 17.31 -14.78 10.73
C PHE A 231 18.07 -14.41 12.02
N ASN A 232 18.76 -15.35 12.60
CA ASN A 232 19.45 -15.19 13.90
C ASN A 232 20.60 -14.16 13.92
N LYS A 233 20.83 -13.42 12.82
CA LYS A 233 22.00 -12.55 12.67
C LYS A 233 21.78 -11.06 12.96
N TYR A 234 20.51 -10.60 12.98
CA TYR A 234 20.20 -9.17 13.17
C TYR A 234 19.08 -8.99 14.18
N LYS A 235 19.48 -8.64 15.38
CA LYS A 235 18.60 -8.43 16.52
C LYS A 235 18.13 -6.98 16.56
N ASP A 236 16.83 -6.76 16.49
CA ASP A 236 16.28 -5.50 17.01
C ASP A 236 16.33 -5.60 18.53
N LEU A 237 17.17 -4.78 19.12
CA LEU A 237 17.35 -4.75 20.57
C LEU A 237 16.41 -3.70 21.14
N ILE A 238 15.58 -4.10 22.11
CA ILE A 238 14.77 -3.19 22.91
C ILE A 238 15.30 -3.18 24.34
N VAL A 239 15.36 -1.99 24.92
CA VAL A 239 15.67 -1.83 26.34
C VAL A 239 14.36 -1.96 27.10
N ASN A 240 14.28 -2.98 27.98
CA ASN A 240 13.07 -3.29 28.74
C ASN A 240 12.93 -2.56 30.08
N ASP A 241 13.92 -1.78 30.46
CA ASP A 241 13.92 -1.16 31.79
C ASP A 241 13.40 0.29 31.74
N GLU A 242 12.49 0.64 32.63
CA GLU A 242 12.06 2.00 32.93
C GLU A 242 13.16 2.82 33.68
N TYR A 243 14.40 2.75 33.20
CA TYR A 243 15.49 3.54 33.76
C TYR A 243 15.50 4.96 33.17
N LYS A 244 15.57 5.94 34.02
CA LYS A 244 15.82 7.31 33.62
C LYS A 244 17.30 7.51 33.39
N ILE A 245 17.78 7.31 32.18
CA ILE A 245 19.18 7.47 31.79
C ILE A 245 19.45 8.95 31.50
N GLU A 246 20.51 9.50 32.09
CA GLU A 246 20.88 10.89 31.83
C GLU A 246 21.70 11.02 30.54
N CYS A 247 21.45 12.12 29.80
CA CYS A 247 22.14 12.42 28.54
C CYS A 247 23.66 12.37 28.66
N ASN A 248 24.24 12.95 29.71
CA ASN A 248 25.68 12.97 29.93
C ASN A 248 26.26 11.56 30.16
N GLN A 249 25.55 10.72 30.88
CA GLN A 249 25.96 9.34 31.13
C GLN A 249 26.12 8.51 29.84
N ILE A 250 25.17 8.69 28.87
CA ILE A 250 25.27 8.04 27.57
C ILE A 250 26.49 8.54 26.79
N ILE A 251 26.69 9.84 26.79
CA ILE A 251 27.80 10.47 26.07
C ILE A 251 29.12 10.02 26.64
N ASP A 252 29.26 10.00 27.97
CA ASP A 252 30.49 9.58 28.65
C ASP A 252 30.83 8.13 28.31
N ILE A 253 29.86 7.21 28.42
CA ILE A 253 30.07 5.78 28.14
C ILE A 253 30.42 5.52 26.66
N LEU A 254 29.64 6.07 25.74
CA LEU A 254 29.90 5.85 24.32
C LEU A 254 31.21 6.52 23.88
N SER A 255 31.60 7.65 24.48
CA SER A 255 32.85 8.36 24.21
C SER A 255 34.12 7.60 24.71
N GLU A 256 33.96 6.50 25.45
CA GLU A 256 35.07 5.58 25.71
C GLU A 256 35.60 4.94 24.40
N THR A 257 34.77 4.91 23.34
CA THR A 257 35.17 4.41 22.02
C THR A 257 35.55 5.57 21.09
N LYS A 258 36.60 5.39 20.28
CA LYS A 258 37.11 6.45 19.39
C LYS A 258 36.03 6.96 18.42
N VAL A 259 35.24 6.07 17.85
CA VAL A 259 34.24 6.44 16.85
C VAL A 259 33.13 7.34 17.45
N PHE A 260 32.60 6.98 18.60
CA PHE A 260 31.58 7.82 19.25
C PHE A 260 32.19 9.09 19.85
N LYS A 261 33.41 9.05 20.36
CA LYS A 261 34.12 10.23 20.80
C LYS A 261 34.28 11.26 19.69
N GLU A 262 34.57 10.84 18.47
CA GLU A 262 34.64 11.75 17.33
C GLU A 262 33.26 12.30 16.95
N ILE A 263 32.20 11.46 16.95
CA ILE A 263 30.84 11.92 16.69
C ILE A 263 30.40 12.97 17.73
N PHE A 264 30.64 12.71 19.02
CA PHE A 264 30.26 13.65 20.07
C PHE A 264 31.15 14.91 20.09
N THR A 265 32.40 14.81 19.65
CA THR A 265 33.24 15.98 19.44
C THR A 265 32.67 16.88 18.33
N ARG A 266 32.20 16.28 17.21
CA ARG A 266 31.50 17.05 16.17
C ARG A 266 30.17 17.59 16.67
N LEU A 267 29.43 16.82 17.47
CA LEU A 267 28.18 17.28 18.07
C LEU A 267 28.36 18.59 18.88
N ASP A 268 29.43 18.65 19.66
CA ASP A 268 29.67 19.76 20.59
C ASP A 268 30.38 20.99 19.95
N TYR A 269 31.22 20.75 18.94
CA TYR A 269 32.15 21.82 18.45
C TYR A 269 32.08 22.07 16.93
N SER A 270 31.27 21.33 16.22
CA SER A 270 31.25 21.35 14.76
C SER A 270 29.85 21.02 14.19
N TYR A 271 29.78 20.67 12.91
CA TYR A 271 28.60 20.23 12.25
C TYR A 271 28.57 18.69 12.21
N LEU A 272 27.40 18.12 12.59
CA LEU A 272 27.14 16.73 12.38
C LEU A 272 26.96 16.44 10.89
N GLU A 273 27.70 15.46 10.39
CA GLU A 273 27.48 14.92 9.06
C GLU A 273 26.21 14.06 9.01
N LYS A 274 25.69 13.80 7.84
CA LYS A 274 24.50 12.95 7.66
C LYS A 274 24.68 11.57 8.29
N LYS A 275 25.86 10.97 8.17
CA LYS A 275 26.20 9.68 8.78
C LYS A 275 26.15 9.71 10.31
N ASP A 276 26.58 10.82 10.94
CA ASP A 276 26.57 10.96 12.40
C ASP A 276 25.13 10.93 12.96
N TRP A 277 24.20 11.61 12.27
CA TRP A 277 22.79 11.55 12.61
C TRP A 277 22.26 10.12 12.56
N TYR A 278 22.60 9.37 11.54
CA TYR A 278 22.14 7.99 11.38
C TYR A 278 22.72 7.07 12.44
N VAL A 279 24.00 7.21 12.76
CA VAL A 279 24.67 6.43 13.81
C VAL A 279 24.05 6.71 15.17
N LEU A 280 23.88 8.00 15.53
CA LEU A 280 23.28 8.36 16.81
C LEU A 280 21.82 7.90 16.91
N LEU A 281 21.02 8.13 15.89
CA LEU A 281 19.61 7.70 15.88
C LEU A 281 19.48 6.17 15.85
N GLY A 282 20.29 5.47 15.06
CA GLY A 282 20.29 4.01 15.03
C GLY A 282 20.69 3.40 16.37
N THR A 283 21.69 3.95 17.04
CA THR A 283 22.17 3.46 18.33
C THR A 283 21.20 3.76 19.48
N LEU A 284 20.58 4.95 19.50
CA LEU A 284 19.87 5.46 20.67
C LEU A 284 18.34 5.40 20.56
N SER A 285 17.77 5.25 19.36
CA SER A 285 16.30 5.14 19.23
C SER A 285 15.68 3.93 19.93
N PRO A 286 16.39 2.77 20.08
CA PRO A 286 15.85 1.67 20.86
C PRO A 286 15.66 1.96 22.35
N LEU A 287 16.25 3.03 22.89
CA LEU A 287 15.98 3.51 24.25
C LEU A 287 14.56 4.08 24.43
N ASN A 288 13.87 4.30 23.34
CA ASN A 288 12.48 4.77 23.26
C ASN A 288 12.16 6.08 24.00
N ASP A 289 13.16 6.90 24.31
CA ASP A 289 13.05 8.19 24.98
C ASP A 289 13.33 9.34 23.99
N SER A 290 12.25 9.98 23.50
CA SER A 290 12.35 11.07 22.53
C SER A 290 12.92 12.35 23.15
N GLU A 291 12.72 12.60 24.44
CA GLU A 291 13.27 13.77 25.13
C GLU A 291 14.75 13.60 25.40
N LEU A 292 15.19 12.39 25.71
CA LEU A 292 16.59 12.05 25.82
C LEU A 292 17.34 12.28 24.48
N LEU A 293 16.77 11.79 23.37
CA LEU A 293 17.32 12.05 22.04
C LEU A 293 17.40 13.54 21.74
N LYS A 294 16.35 14.30 21.99
CA LYS A 294 16.36 15.74 21.82
C LYS A 294 17.42 16.43 22.68
N SER A 295 17.60 15.97 23.92
CA SER A 295 18.59 16.55 24.84
C SER A 295 20.02 16.36 24.32
N ILE A 296 20.31 15.22 23.70
CA ILE A 296 21.59 14.97 23.04
C ILE A 296 21.78 15.91 21.84
N PHE A 297 20.77 15.99 20.95
CA PHE A 297 20.88 16.85 19.78
C PHE A 297 20.81 18.34 20.06
N ARG A 298 20.28 18.79 21.22
CA ARG A 298 20.35 20.21 21.66
C ARG A 298 21.77 20.72 21.80
N ARG A 299 22.75 19.85 21.91
CA ARG A 299 24.18 20.23 22.02
C ARG A 299 24.78 20.69 20.70
N THR A 300 24.23 20.27 19.56
CA THR A 300 24.78 20.70 18.27
C THR A 300 24.32 22.10 17.90
N ILE A 301 25.21 22.88 17.27
CA ILE A 301 24.91 24.19 16.70
C ILE A 301 23.85 24.14 15.59
N GLN A 302 23.56 22.98 15.04
CA GLN A 302 22.54 22.73 13.99
C GLN A 302 21.15 22.48 14.58
N TYR A 303 20.99 22.52 15.90
CA TYR A 303 19.74 22.20 16.55
C TYR A 303 18.61 23.15 16.14
N ASP A 304 17.55 22.59 15.64
CA ASP A 304 16.24 23.23 15.47
C ASP A 304 15.18 22.28 16.00
N GLU A 305 14.36 22.73 16.92
CA GLU A 305 13.38 21.90 17.64
C GLU A 305 12.42 21.19 16.67
N LYS A 306 11.92 21.89 15.66
CA LYS A 306 10.96 21.35 14.71
C LYS A 306 11.62 20.35 13.78
N ILE A 307 12.74 20.72 13.18
CA ILE A 307 13.50 19.87 12.25
C ILE A 307 14.01 18.62 12.97
N THR A 308 14.53 18.76 14.18
CA THR A 308 15.04 17.63 14.97
C THR A 308 13.92 16.70 15.38
N SER A 309 12.77 17.23 15.83
CA SER A 309 11.60 16.40 16.17
C SER A 309 11.05 15.63 14.96
N GLU A 310 10.98 16.26 13.79
CA GLU A 310 10.62 15.59 12.54
C GLU A 310 11.63 14.51 12.14
N ARG A 311 12.92 14.78 12.26
CA ARG A 311 13.98 13.80 11.98
C ARG A 311 13.88 12.60 12.92
N ILE A 312 13.76 12.81 14.23
CA ILE A 312 13.58 11.74 15.22
C ILE A 312 12.33 10.93 14.87
N LYS A 313 11.19 11.58 14.60
CA LYS A 313 9.94 10.89 14.23
C LYS A 313 10.06 10.06 12.96
N ASN A 314 10.68 10.61 11.91
CA ASN A 314 10.78 9.97 10.61
C ASN A 314 11.85 8.89 10.56
N LEU A 315 12.91 8.98 11.38
CA LEU A 315 14.07 8.10 11.32
C LEU A 315 14.14 7.09 12.45
N LYS A 316 13.35 7.26 13.53
CA LYS A 316 13.35 6.41 14.72
C LYS A 316 13.19 4.91 14.40
N ASN A 317 12.44 4.57 13.37
CA ASN A 317 12.18 3.18 12.97
C ASN A 317 12.94 2.75 11.70
N GLN A 318 13.79 3.62 11.15
CA GLN A 318 14.49 3.36 9.88
C GLN A 318 15.93 2.86 10.06
N TYR A 319 16.53 3.11 11.22
CA TYR A 319 17.94 2.77 11.47
C TYR A 319 18.08 1.90 12.69
N ARG A 320 18.89 0.85 12.54
CA ARG A 320 19.24 -0.11 13.60
C ARG A 320 20.61 0.20 14.17
N PRO A 321 20.90 -0.22 15.40
CA PRO A 321 22.25 -0.14 15.95
C PRO A 321 23.23 -0.83 15.02
N ALA A 322 24.28 -0.13 14.62
CA ALA A 322 25.35 -0.67 13.79
C ALA A 322 26.45 -1.30 14.64
N THR A 323 27.08 -2.37 14.15
CA THR A 323 28.23 -3.00 14.82
C THR A 323 29.45 -2.09 14.79
N PHE A 324 30.35 -2.22 15.77
CA PHE A 324 31.58 -1.46 15.77
C PHE A 324 32.43 -1.71 14.51
N GLU A 325 32.48 -2.94 13.99
CA GLU A 325 33.14 -3.25 12.71
C GLU A 325 32.64 -2.32 11.58
N TYR A 326 31.33 -2.14 11.49
CA TYR A 326 30.74 -1.23 10.49
C TYR A 326 31.01 0.24 10.80
N LEU A 327 30.83 0.66 12.07
CA LEU A 327 31.06 2.06 12.46
C LEU A 327 32.49 2.50 12.16
N TYR A 328 33.48 1.70 12.56
CA TYR A 328 34.87 2.02 12.33
C TYR A 328 35.21 2.07 10.84
N SER A 329 34.60 1.21 10.03
CA SER A 329 34.79 1.21 8.59
C SER A 329 34.27 2.48 7.89
N ILE A 330 33.11 3.00 8.32
CA ILE A 330 32.52 4.21 7.69
C ILE A 330 33.22 5.52 8.14
N TYR A 331 33.98 5.46 9.26
CA TYR A 331 34.77 6.60 9.75
C TYR A 331 36.25 6.48 9.40
N ASP A 332 36.65 5.41 8.68
CA ASP A 332 38.03 5.13 8.27
C ASP A 332 39.00 5.11 9.47
N MET A 333 38.62 4.38 10.52
CA MET A 333 39.36 4.27 11.77
C MET A 333 39.71 2.80 12.06
N ASP A 334 40.86 2.60 12.77
CA ASP A 334 41.21 1.31 13.31
C ASP A 334 40.49 1.03 14.63
N ILE A 335 39.94 -0.19 14.76
CA ILE A 335 39.21 -0.63 15.95
C ILE A 335 40.22 -0.84 17.09
N GLU A 336 39.88 -0.35 18.30
CA GLU A 336 40.67 -0.58 19.48
C GLU A 336 40.62 -2.07 19.87
N GLU A 337 41.80 -2.59 20.38
CA GLU A 337 41.94 -4.01 20.80
C GLU A 337 40.92 -4.47 21.85
N ASN A 338 40.46 -3.53 22.69
CA ASN A 338 39.48 -3.79 23.75
C ASN A 338 38.02 -3.71 23.31
N ILE A 339 37.72 -3.39 22.05
CA ILE A 339 36.37 -3.28 21.53
C ILE A 339 35.99 -4.53 20.77
N ASP A 340 34.90 -5.17 21.18
CA ASP A 340 34.31 -6.29 20.46
C ASP A 340 33.62 -5.75 19.17
N LYS A 341 34.24 -6.00 18.03
CA LYS A 341 33.81 -5.53 16.73
C LYS A 341 32.43 -6.03 16.30
N THR A 342 31.95 -7.13 16.89
CA THR A 342 30.67 -7.76 16.56
C THR A 342 29.49 -7.10 17.33
N LYS A 343 29.79 -6.36 18.41
CA LYS A 343 28.81 -5.63 19.20
C LYS A 343 28.40 -4.33 18.52
N THR A 344 27.19 -3.89 18.82
CA THR A 344 26.68 -2.59 18.46
C THR A 344 26.97 -1.55 19.55
N GLY A 345 26.91 -0.26 19.22
CA GLY A 345 26.99 0.79 20.22
C GLY A 345 25.93 0.70 21.31
N LEU A 346 24.73 0.18 20.98
CA LEU A 346 23.66 -0.06 21.96
C LEU A 346 24.00 -1.19 22.93
N GLU A 347 24.52 -2.33 22.44
CA GLU A 347 24.95 -3.46 23.28
C GLU A 347 26.08 -3.04 24.22
N TYR A 348 27.01 -2.24 23.73
CA TYR A 348 28.08 -1.67 24.56
C TYR A 348 27.53 -0.77 25.67
N LEU A 349 26.60 0.13 25.32
CA LEU A 349 25.93 1.01 26.27
C LEU A 349 25.13 0.21 27.32
N ALA A 350 24.37 -0.77 26.88
CA ALA A 350 23.56 -1.62 27.76
C ALA A 350 24.38 -2.41 28.75
N GLU A 351 25.52 -2.97 28.32
CA GLU A 351 26.48 -3.66 29.20
C GLU A 351 26.99 -2.75 30.29
N LYS A 352 27.39 -1.53 29.95
CA LYS A 352 27.93 -0.56 30.91
C LYS A 352 26.90 -0.06 31.91
N LEU A 353 25.65 -0.01 31.50
CA LEU A 353 24.49 0.42 32.30
C LEU A 353 23.75 -0.72 32.98
N ASN A 354 24.18 -1.99 32.79
CA ASN A 354 23.47 -3.19 33.23
C ASN A 354 22.00 -3.21 32.81
N LEU A 355 21.70 -2.76 31.59
CA LEU A 355 20.37 -2.79 31.01
C LEU A 355 20.10 -4.15 30.40
N SER A 356 18.89 -4.66 30.58
CA SER A 356 18.45 -5.86 29.90
C SER A 356 18.03 -5.53 28.47
N LEU A 357 18.70 -6.15 27.51
CA LEU A 357 18.32 -6.06 26.09
C LEU A 357 17.51 -7.30 25.74
N GLU A 358 16.28 -7.10 25.31
CA GLU A 358 15.51 -8.15 24.66
C GLU A 358 15.76 -8.11 23.15
N GLU A 359 15.96 -9.29 22.59
CA GLU A 359 15.97 -9.43 21.14
C GLU A 359 14.56 -9.27 20.60
N ASN A 360 14.29 -8.13 20.03
CA ASN A 360 13.10 -7.97 19.24
C ASN A 360 13.34 -8.68 17.91
N ASN A 361 13.10 -9.98 17.91
CA ASN A 361 13.04 -10.72 16.66
C ASN A 361 11.84 -10.20 15.88
N ILE A 362 12.05 -9.37 14.86
CA ILE A 362 11.01 -8.89 13.92
C ILE A 362 10.18 -10.06 13.35
N ILE A 363 10.63 -11.28 13.56
CA ILE A 363 9.98 -12.49 13.07
C ILE A 363 9.74 -13.51 14.21
N LYS A 364 10.09 -13.21 15.47
CA LYS A 364 9.96 -14.19 16.56
C LYS A 364 8.51 -14.43 16.96
N ASN A 365 7.64 -13.49 16.71
CA ASN A 365 6.23 -13.68 16.96
C ASN A 365 5.48 -13.17 15.73
N GLU A 366 5.11 -14.07 14.81
CA GLU A 366 4.06 -13.83 13.83
C GLU A 366 2.79 -13.25 14.48
N LEU A 367 2.61 -13.52 15.77
CA LEU A 367 1.65 -12.88 16.66
C LEU A 367 2.05 -11.45 17.05
N ASP A 368 3.33 -11.09 17.14
CA ASP A 368 3.75 -9.75 17.58
C ASP A 368 3.78 -8.72 16.44
N LEU A 369 3.98 -9.11 15.19
CA LEU A 369 3.77 -8.23 14.03
C LEU A 369 2.29 -7.93 13.75
N LEU A 370 1.43 -8.87 14.15
CA LEU A 370 -0.03 -8.73 14.19
C LEU A 370 -0.54 -8.46 15.61
N GLY A 371 0.33 -8.60 16.59
CA GLY A 371 0.07 -8.48 18.00
C GLY A 371 -0.16 -7.07 18.49
N ASP A 372 0.11 -6.07 17.68
CA ASP A 372 -0.32 -4.71 17.97
C ASP A 372 -1.81 -4.56 17.70
N LEU A 373 -2.62 -5.08 18.64
CA LEU A 373 -4.07 -4.88 18.64
C LEU A 373 -4.42 -3.38 18.66
N GLU A 374 -3.51 -2.53 19.17
CA GLU A 374 -3.63 -1.07 19.06
C GLU A 374 -3.60 -0.62 17.60
N ALA A 375 -2.75 -1.22 16.76
CA ALA A 375 -2.74 -0.93 15.33
C ALA A 375 -4.06 -1.35 14.66
N THR A 376 -4.59 -2.52 15.01
CA THR A 376 -5.90 -2.97 14.50
C THR A 376 -7.02 -2.03 14.93
N VAL A 377 -7.00 -1.56 16.18
CA VAL A 377 -7.96 -0.55 16.68
C VAL A 377 -7.85 0.74 15.88
N ARG A 378 -6.64 1.26 15.65
CA ARG A 378 -6.43 2.47 14.83
C ARG A 378 -6.90 2.27 13.40
N LYS A 379 -6.57 1.14 12.78
CA LYS A 379 -6.98 0.79 11.42
C LYS A 379 -8.51 0.70 11.29
N GLU A 380 -9.18 0.06 12.25
CA GLU A 380 -10.63 -0.02 12.26
C GLU A 380 -11.30 1.33 12.51
N THR A 381 -10.74 2.15 13.40
CA THR A 381 -11.24 3.52 13.64
C THR A 381 -11.24 4.34 12.35
N ASN A 382 -10.15 4.31 11.60
CA ASN A 382 -10.05 5.01 10.33
C ASN A 382 -10.89 4.36 9.22
N TYR A 383 -10.97 3.02 9.21
CA TYR A 383 -11.81 2.30 8.27
C TYR A 383 -13.28 2.67 8.42
N MET A 384 -13.77 2.83 9.66
CA MET A 384 -15.13 3.32 9.91
C MET A 384 -15.36 4.71 9.37
N LEU A 385 -14.37 5.62 9.52
CA LEU A 385 -14.50 6.99 9.00
C LEU A 385 -14.52 7.03 7.47
N ASP A 386 -13.65 6.25 6.81
CA ASP A 386 -13.38 6.39 5.39
C ASP A 386 -14.23 5.45 4.53
N ASN A 387 -14.49 4.24 5.01
CA ASN A 387 -15.06 3.15 4.21
C ASN A 387 -16.43 2.68 4.66
N ASP A 388 -16.84 2.91 5.92
CA ASP A 388 -18.19 2.60 6.34
C ASP A 388 -19.18 3.56 5.70
N GLU A 389 -20.12 3.01 4.92
CA GLU A 389 -21.13 3.81 4.25
C GLU A 389 -22.14 4.40 5.22
N ASN A 390 -22.34 3.75 6.36
CA ASN A 390 -23.17 4.22 7.45
C ASN A 390 -22.35 4.22 8.74
N LEU A 391 -21.76 5.38 9.05
CA LEU A 391 -20.95 5.55 10.24
C LEU A 391 -21.80 5.50 11.50
N GLU A 392 -21.62 4.46 12.31
CA GLU A 392 -22.18 4.38 13.66
C GLU A 392 -21.31 5.18 14.63
N ILE A 393 -21.69 6.42 14.88
CA ILE A 393 -20.92 7.32 15.74
C ILE A 393 -20.70 6.74 17.13
N THR A 394 -21.70 6.07 17.69
CA THR A 394 -21.58 5.45 19.03
C THR A 394 -20.48 4.41 19.06
N GLU A 395 -20.40 3.54 18.06
CA GLU A 395 -19.34 2.53 17.95
C GLU A 395 -17.99 3.17 17.62
N TRP A 396 -17.98 4.23 16.79
CA TRP A 396 -16.76 4.98 16.53
C TRP A 396 -16.19 5.64 17.79
N ILE A 397 -17.04 6.23 18.63
CA ILE A 397 -16.62 6.80 19.93
C ILE A 397 -16.08 5.69 20.84
N ARG A 398 -16.73 4.54 20.88
CA ARG A 398 -16.29 3.40 21.69
C ARG A 398 -14.91 2.91 21.26
N ILE A 399 -14.72 2.65 19.97
CA ILE A 399 -13.44 2.13 19.47
C ILE A 399 -12.31 3.16 19.64
N ASN A 400 -12.59 4.44 19.40
CA ASN A 400 -11.61 5.52 19.54
C ASN A 400 -11.27 5.81 21.01
N GLY A 401 -12.16 5.47 21.93
CA GLY A 401 -11.99 5.67 23.36
C GLY A 401 -11.47 4.45 24.14
N LEU A 402 -11.07 3.36 23.46
CA LEU A 402 -10.51 2.18 24.11
C LEU A 402 -9.19 2.53 24.81
N THR A 403 -9.11 2.17 26.07
CA THR A 403 -7.88 2.31 26.86
C THR A 403 -6.92 1.15 26.61
N LYS A 404 -5.66 1.31 26.99
CA LYS A 404 -4.68 0.20 26.96
C LYS A 404 -5.16 -1.03 27.75
N TYR A 405 -5.91 -0.81 28.84
CA TYR A 405 -6.49 -1.90 29.64
C TYR A 405 -7.58 -2.66 28.85
N ASP A 406 -8.47 -1.94 28.15
CA ASP A 406 -9.49 -2.56 27.31
C ASP A 406 -8.87 -3.37 26.18
N ILE A 407 -7.82 -2.85 25.56
CA ILE A 407 -7.06 -3.52 24.52
C ILE A 407 -6.38 -4.79 25.04
N HIS A 408 -5.81 -4.74 26.26
CA HIS A 408 -5.25 -5.92 26.92
C HIS A 408 -6.31 -7.00 27.15
N ILE A 409 -7.50 -6.64 27.65
CA ILE A 409 -8.60 -7.60 27.83
C ILE A 409 -9.03 -8.22 26.50
N LEU A 410 -9.15 -7.42 25.45
CA LEU A 410 -9.47 -7.91 24.09
C LEU A 410 -8.41 -8.87 23.58
N ASN A 411 -7.14 -8.58 23.81
CA ASN A 411 -6.03 -9.45 23.40
C ASN A 411 -6.09 -10.81 24.10
N GLU A 412 -6.31 -10.83 25.42
CA GLU A 412 -6.48 -12.08 26.18
C GLU A 412 -7.71 -12.87 25.72
N LYS A 413 -8.76 -12.18 25.30
CA LYS A 413 -9.94 -12.82 24.71
C LYS A 413 -9.66 -13.45 23.36
N ILE A 414 -8.91 -12.75 22.48
CA ILE A 414 -8.48 -13.27 21.18
C ILE A 414 -7.61 -14.51 21.37
N LYS A 415 -6.64 -14.48 22.29
CA LYS A 415 -5.80 -15.65 22.61
C LYS A 415 -6.66 -16.85 23.01
N ARG A 416 -7.63 -16.66 23.92
CA ARG A 416 -8.55 -17.74 24.31
C ARG A 416 -9.36 -18.29 23.15
N ILE A 417 -9.84 -17.43 22.24
CA ILE A 417 -10.55 -17.85 21.04
C ILE A 417 -9.65 -18.71 20.15
N ILE A 418 -8.37 -18.38 20.03
CA ILE A 418 -7.40 -19.12 19.20
C ILE A 418 -7.04 -20.47 19.87
N ASP A 419 -6.77 -20.46 21.17
CA ASP A 419 -6.18 -21.59 21.90
C ASP A 419 -7.22 -22.57 22.46
N SER A 420 -8.48 -22.22 22.47
CA SER A 420 -9.56 -23.02 23.05
C SER A 420 -10.75 -23.19 22.08
N ASP A 421 -11.80 -23.85 22.58
CA ASP A 421 -13.06 -23.96 21.84
C ASP A 421 -13.97 -22.72 21.97
N ASP A 422 -13.48 -21.63 22.61
CA ASP A 422 -14.23 -20.40 22.72
C ASP A 422 -14.64 -19.87 21.34
N VAL A 423 -15.83 -19.31 21.26
CA VAL A 423 -16.38 -18.77 20.02
C VAL A 423 -16.28 -17.25 20.00
N ILE A 424 -16.18 -16.67 18.82
CA ILE A 424 -16.27 -15.21 18.65
C ILE A 424 -17.67 -14.78 19.13
N PRO A 425 -17.80 -13.83 20.05
CA PRO A 425 -19.13 -13.39 20.51
C PRO A 425 -19.96 -12.82 19.36
N LEU A 426 -21.27 -12.98 19.45
CA LEU A 426 -22.21 -12.34 18.53
C LEU A 426 -23.26 -11.63 19.37
N ASN A 427 -22.99 -10.38 19.71
CA ASN A 427 -23.83 -9.60 20.64
C ASN A 427 -24.75 -8.66 19.85
N ASN A 428 -24.27 -7.47 19.54
CA ASN A 428 -25.02 -6.43 18.89
C ASN A 428 -24.44 -6.11 17.51
N TYR A 429 -25.26 -6.19 16.50
CA TYR A 429 -24.95 -5.76 15.15
C TYR A 429 -26.13 -4.91 14.65
N TYR A 430 -25.83 -4.12 13.66
CA TYR A 430 -26.82 -3.27 13.01
C TYR A 430 -26.88 -3.60 11.52
N VAL A 431 -28.08 -3.74 10.98
CA VAL A 431 -28.30 -3.97 9.55
C VAL A 431 -29.09 -2.81 8.96
N TYR A 432 -28.55 -2.24 7.89
CA TYR A 432 -29.29 -1.25 7.12
C TYR A 432 -29.34 -1.65 5.64
N VAL A 433 -30.42 -1.26 4.99
CA VAL A 433 -30.64 -1.57 3.57
C VAL A 433 -30.15 -0.41 2.73
N ARG A 434 -29.06 -0.65 1.98
CA ARG A 434 -28.60 0.27 0.97
C ARG A 434 -29.40 0.04 -0.32
N LYS A 435 -30.04 1.11 -0.81
CA LYS A 435 -30.71 1.10 -2.10
C LYS A 435 -29.74 1.63 -3.15
N GLU A 436 -29.31 0.79 -4.09
CA GLU A 436 -28.49 1.20 -5.23
C GLU A 436 -29.30 1.73 -6.41
N SER A 437 -30.51 1.21 -6.56
CA SER A 437 -31.49 1.65 -7.54
C SER A 437 -32.92 1.37 -7.00
N SER A 438 -33.91 1.68 -7.78
CA SER A 438 -35.30 1.34 -7.43
C SER A 438 -35.51 -0.16 -7.22
N THR A 439 -34.71 -0.99 -7.88
CA THR A 439 -34.83 -2.46 -7.86
C THR A 439 -33.75 -3.16 -7.07
N LYS A 440 -32.55 -2.58 -6.92
CA LYS A 440 -31.41 -3.21 -6.28
C LYS A 440 -31.20 -2.71 -4.87
N LYS A 441 -31.27 -3.64 -3.90
CA LYS A 441 -31.03 -3.40 -2.48
C LYS A 441 -29.91 -4.30 -1.99
N ARG A 442 -29.12 -3.80 -1.03
CA ARG A 442 -28.10 -4.58 -0.34
C ARG A 442 -28.24 -4.42 1.17
N ASN A 443 -28.09 -5.53 1.91
CA ASN A 443 -28.03 -5.51 3.37
C ASN A 443 -26.59 -5.24 3.78
N MET A 444 -26.37 -4.08 4.39
CA MET A 444 -25.07 -3.69 4.92
C MET A 444 -25.05 -3.95 6.42
N VAL A 445 -23.98 -4.56 6.91
CA VAL A 445 -23.84 -4.94 8.32
C VAL A 445 -22.79 -4.06 8.98
N VAL A 446 -23.12 -3.52 10.14
CA VAL A 446 -22.20 -2.80 11.01
C VAL A 446 -22.06 -3.61 12.31
N LEU A 447 -20.84 -3.98 12.65
CA LEU A 447 -20.55 -4.74 13.87
C LEU A 447 -20.25 -3.80 15.02
N ASN A 448 -20.50 -4.27 16.25
CA ASN A 448 -20.06 -3.55 17.44
C ASN A 448 -18.53 -3.55 17.56
N THR A 449 -18.02 -2.70 18.44
CA THR A 449 -16.56 -2.50 18.64
C THR A 449 -15.81 -3.80 18.92
N GLU A 450 -16.30 -4.65 19.83
CA GLU A 450 -15.62 -5.88 20.22
C GLU A 450 -15.54 -6.89 19.06
N GLU A 451 -16.68 -7.18 18.44
CA GLU A 451 -16.77 -8.12 17.33
C GLU A 451 -15.95 -7.65 16.11
N ARG A 452 -15.99 -6.35 15.84
CA ARG A 452 -15.25 -5.70 14.78
C ARG A 452 -13.74 -5.92 14.94
N ILE A 453 -13.20 -5.63 16.14
CA ILE A 453 -11.78 -5.77 16.44
C ILE A 453 -11.36 -7.24 16.39
N ILE A 454 -12.09 -8.13 17.03
CA ILE A 454 -11.76 -9.57 17.07
C ILE A 454 -11.75 -10.17 15.66
N THR A 455 -12.80 -9.95 14.88
CA THR A 455 -12.92 -10.54 13.54
C THR A 455 -11.87 -9.98 12.58
N THR A 456 -11.59 -8.69 12.65
CA THR A 456 -10.56 -8.07 11.82
C THR A 456 -9.17 -8.53 12.21
N GLN A 457 -8.85 -8.63 13.51
CA GLN A 457 -7.57 -9.15 13.96
C GLN A 457 -7.33 -10.58 13.47
N LEU A 458 -8.30 -11.46 13.62
CA LEU A 458 -8.20 -12.85 13.15
C LEU A 458 -8.06 -12.94 11.63
N ALA A 459 -8.79 -12.11 10.89
CA ALA A 459 -8.67 -12.06 9.42
C ALA A 459 -7.30 -11.51 8.97
N LEU A 460 -6.75 -10.51 9.68
CA LEU A 460 -5.41 -9.98 9.41
C LEU A 460 -4.32 -11.03 9.68
N MET A 461 -4.46 -11.85 10.74
CA MET A 461 -3.53 -12.95 10.99
C MET A 461 -3.48 -13.94 9.82
N ILE A 462 -4.63 -14.31 9.26
CA ILE A 462 -4.69 -15.16 8.06
C ILE A 462 -4.11 -14.43 6.84
N ALA A 463 -4.50 -13.18 6.61
CA ALA A 463 -4.02 -12.38 5.50
C ALA A 463 -2.49 -12.23 5.51
N TYR A 464 -1.89 -12.04 6.68
CA TYR A 464 -0.45 -11.93 6.83
C TYR A 464 0.27 -13.21 6.43
N ARG A 465 -0.18 -14.36 6.95
CA ARG A 465 0.43 -15.66 6.66
C ARG A 465 0.23 -16.12 5.22
N HIS A 466 -0.83 -15.66 4.60
CA HIS A 466 -1.22 -16.01 3.23
C HIS A 466 -1.25 -14.81 2.29
N GLY A 467 -0.34 -13.85 2.49
CA GLY A 467 -0.27 -12.60 1.71
C GLY A 467 -0.06 -12.83 0.21
N SER A 468 0.54 -13.95 -0.18
CA SER A 468 0.64 -14.36 -1.58
C SER A 468 -0.71 -14.57 -2.27
N LEU A 469 -1.80 -14.72 -1.51
CA LEU A 469 -3.16 -14.77 -2.03
C LEU A 469 -3.80 -13.40 -2.22
N LEU A 470 -3.15 -12.30 -1.79
CA LEU A 470 -3.66 -10.94 -1.95
C LEU A 470 -3.17 -10.33 -3.26
N LYS A 471 -3.63 -10.87 -4.39
CA LYS A 471 -3.20 -10.52 -5.75
C LYS A 471 -4.13 -9.55 -6.48
N SER A 472 -5.28 -9.23 -5.91
CA SER A 472 -6.24 -8.32 -6.53
C SER A 472 -5.82 -6.85 -6.31
N TYR A 473 -6.29 -5.96 -7.18
CA TYR A 473 -6.15 -4.51 -6.99
C TYR A 473 -7.12 -3.93 -5.97
N SER A 474 -8.09 -4.73 -5.48
CA SER A 474 -9.07 -4.31 -4.48
C SER A 474 -8.77 -4.93 -3.12
N TYR A 475 -9.12 -4.22 -2.05
CA TYR A 475 -9.06 -4.70 -0.67
C TYR A 475 -7.72 -5.37 -0.28
N ASN A 476 -6.63 -4.94 -0.90
CA ASN A 476 -5.31 -5.35 -0.47
C ASN A 476 -5.00 -4.74 0.89
N VAL A 477 -4.63 -5.63 1.82
CA VAL A 477 -4.31 -5.23 3.19
C VAL A 477 -3.02 -4.42 3.19
N SER A 478 -3.05 -3.25 3.82
CA SER A 478 -1.87 -2.43 4.05
C SER A 478 -1.19 -2.86 5.34
N PHE A 479 -0.26 -3.81 5.25
CA PHE A 479 0.40 -4.40 6.43
C PHE A 479 1.25 -3.41 7.20
N LEU A 480 1.86 -2.45 6.52
CA LEU A 480 2.80 -1.49 7.12
C LEU A 480 2.18 -0.16 7.52
N SER A 481 0.95 0.09 7.12
CA SER A 481 0.26 1.29 7.57
C SER A 481 -0.21 1.11 9.01
N ASP A 482 0.14 2.02 9.88
CA ASP A 482 -0.39 2.06 11.26
C ASP A 482 -1.83 2.55 11.32
N THR A 483 -2.33 3.12 10.24
CA THR A 483 -3.63 3.78 10.20
C THR A 483 -4.59 3.23 9.16
N ASN A 484 -4.11 2.72 8.05
CA ASN A 484 -4.94 2.26 6.95
C ASN A 484 -5.02 0.73 6.94
N LEU A 485 -6.23 0.19 6.91
CA LEU A 485 -6.46 -1.25 6.82
C LEU A 485 -6.22 -1.78 5.41
N PHE A 486 -6.66 -1.04 4.42
CA PHE A 486 -6.46 -1.34 3.00
C PHE A 486 -5.73 -0.21 2.29
N TYR A 487 -5.09 -0.53 1.16
CA TYR A 487 -4.63 0.51 0.25
C TYR A 487 -5.81 1.38 -0.22
N ASN A 488 -5.52 2.62 -0.57
CA ASN A 488 -6.54 3.54 -1.04
C ASN A 488 -7.22 2.97 -2.29
N TRP A 489 -8.53 2.78 -2.23
CA TRP A 489 -9.31 2.15 -3.30
C TRP A 489 -9.21 2.90 -4.62
N TYR A 490 -9.11 4.22 -4.57
CA TYR A 490 -9.04 5.08 -5.74
C TYR A 490 -7.72 4.92 -6.50
N THR A 491 -6.60 4.94 -5.78
CA THR A 491 -5.28 4.65 -6.34
C THR A 491 -5.23 3.23 -6.89
N SER A 492 -5.77 2.27 -6.15
CA SER A 492 -5.83 0.86 -6.57
C SER A 492 -6.67 0.66 -7.84
N TRP A 493 -7.80 1.37 -7.95
CA TRP A 493 -8.61 1.36 -9.16
C TRP A 493 -7.87 1.99 -10.35
N GLY A 494 -7.22 3.13 -10.14
CA GLY A 494 -6.39 3.78 -11.16
C GLY A 494 -5.32 2.84 -11.68
N ASN A 495 -4.55 2.22 -10.79
CA ASN A 495 -3.50 1.25 -11.14
C ASN A 495 -4.07 0.05 -11.92
N TYR A 496 -5.25 -0.45 -11.53
CA TYR A 496 -5.93 -1.53 -12.24
C TYR A 496 -6.27 -1.15 -13.68
N ILE A 497 -6.88 0.02 -13.88
CA ILE A 497 -7.26 0.53 -15.19
C ILE A 497 -6.03 0.83 -16.07
N ASP A 498 -5.00 1.46 -15.50
CA ASP A 498 -3.76 1.76 -16.22
C ASP A 498 -3.07 0.47 -16.68
N LYS A 499 -3.14 -0.59 -15.85
CA LYS A 499 -2.59 -1.89 -16.23
C LYS A 499 -3.34 -2.53 -17.40
N ILE A 500 -4.66 -2.47 -17.37
CA ILE A 500 -5.48 -2.99 -18.48
C ILE A 500 -5.21 -2.21 -19.76
N LYS A 501 -5.13 -0.86 -19.67
CA LYS A 501 -4.79 -0.02 -20.81
C LYS A 501 -3.44 -0.39 -21.40
N SER A 502 -2.43 -0.65 -20.55
CA SER A 502 -1.10 -1.00 -21.02
C SER A 502 -1.08 -2.27 -21.88
N TYR A 503 -2.02 -3.20 -21.67
CA TYR A 503 -2.17 -4.38 -22.53
C TYR A 503 -2.92 -4.07 -23.84
N ILE A 504 -3.92 -3.20 -23.79
CA ILE A 504 -4.73 -2.84 -24.96
C ILE A 504 -3.94 -1.95 -25.93
N GLU A 505 -3.11 -1.06 -25.40
CA GLU A 505 -2.37 -0.04 -26.17
C GLU A 505 -1.01 -0.51 -26.70
N ILE A 506 -0.56 -1.72 -26.34
CA ILE A 506 0.72 -2.25 -26.82
C ILE A 506 0.57 -2.91 -28.20
N PRO A 507 1.23 -2.38 -29.24
CA PRO A 507 1.06 -2.84 -30.63
C PRO A 507 1.40 -4.32 -30.84
N PHE A 508 2.41 -4.86 -30.14
CA PHE A 508 2.84 -6.25 -30.31
C PHE A 508 2.01 -7.28 -29.52
N LEU A 509 1.00 -6.86 -28.76
CA LEU A 509 0.01 -7.74 -28.16
C LEU A 509 -1.31 -7.75 -28.95
N GLY A 510 -1.34 -7.23 -30.18
CA GLY A 510 -2.53 -7.18 -31.01
C GLY A 510 -3.17 -8.55 -31.24
N ASP A 511 -2.35 -9.62 -31.38
CA ASP A 511 -2.81 -11.01 -31.55
C ASP A 511 -3.37 -11.64 -30.27
N TRP A 512 -3.17 -11.02 -29.12
CA TRP A 512 -3.72 -11.50 -27.85
C TRP A 512 -5.23 -11.27 -27.81
N GLY A 513 -5.92 -12.25 -27.23
CA GLY A 513 -7.34 -12.11 -26.95
C GLY A 513 -7.61 -11.53 -25.58
N VAL A 514 -8.79 -10.96 -25.39
CA VAL A 514 -9.27 -10.46 -24.10
C VAL A 514 -10.67 -10.98 -23.78
N MET A 515 -10.88 -11.33 -22.50
CA MET A 515 -12.19 -11.69 -21.97
C MET A 515 -12.42 -11.04 -20.60
N THR A 516 -13.70 -10.80 -20.29
CA THR A 516 -14.14 -10.31 -18.99
C THR A 516 -15.10 -11.30 -18.35
N ILE A 517 -14.99 -11.43 -17.02
CA ILE A 517 -15.85 -12.27 -16.20
C ILE A 517 -16.35 -11.46 -15.02
N ASP A 518 -17.66 -11.41 -14.81
CA ASP A 518 -18.31 -10.77 -13.66
C ASP A 518 -19.02 -11.86 -12.85
N LEU A 519 -18.88 -11.84 -11.52
CA LEU A 519 -19.51 -12.82 -10.64
C LEU A 519 -20.89 -12.33 -10.19
N LYS A 520 -21.90 -13.19 -10.27
CA LYS A 520 -23.24 -12.85 -9.88
C LYS A 520 -23.40 -12.81 -8.36
N ASN A 521 -23.66 -11.61 -7.82
CA ASN A 521 -23.89 -11.42 -6.38
C ASN A 521 -22.81 -12.08 -5.50
N TYR A 522 -21.54 -11.83 -5.79
CA TYR A 522 -20.39 -12.54 -5.22
C TYR A 522 -20.49 -12.72 -3.70
N PHE A 523 -20.58 -11.63 -2.93
CA PHE A 523 -20.67 -11.69 -1.46
C PHE A 523 -21.88 -12.49 -0.94
N ASP A 524 -23.03 -12.37 -1.59
CA ASP A 524 -24.27 -13.01 -1.17
C ASP A 524 -24.33 -14.49 -1.57
N SER A 525 -23.46 -14.93 -2.50
CA SER A 525 -23.45 -16.30 -3.04
C SER A 525 -22.40 -17.23 -2.43
N ILE A 526 -21.48 -16.70 -1.62
CA ILE A 526 -20.44 -17.52 -0.99
C ILE A 526 -21.05 -18.47 0.03
N ASP A 527 -20.96 -19.76 -0.20
CA ASP A 527 -21.40 -20.77 0.75
C ASP A 527 -20.28 -21.14 1.72
N PHE A 528 -20.63 -21.41 3.00
CA PHE A 528 -19.67 -21.58 4.09
C PHE A 528 -18.80 -22.83 3.92
N LEU A 529 -19.34 -23.90 3.35
CA LEU A 529 -18.55 -25.11 3.10
C LEU A 529 -17.55 -24.92 1.98
N SER A 530 -17.96 -24.24 0.90
CA SER A 530 -17.08 -23.84 -0.21
C SER A 530 -15.99 -22.90 0.25
N LEU A 531 -16.33 -21.92 1.11
CA LEU A 531 -15.38 -21.01 1.72
C LEU A 531 -14.32 -21.77 2.52
N TYR A 532 -14.74 -22.70 3.40
CA TYR A 532 -13.81 -23.50 4.18
C TYR A 532 -12.92 -24.38 3.28
N ARG A 533 -13.49 -25.09 2.32
CA ARG A 533 -12.74 -25.96 1.39
C ARG A 533 -11.77 -25.17 0.52
N GLY A 534 -12.20 -24.00 0.04
CA GLY A 534 -11.37 -23.16 -0.81
C GLY A 534 -10.15 -22.63 -0.07
N LEU A 535 -10.31 -22.18 1.19
CA LEU A 535 -9.25 -21.56 1.94
C LEU A 535 -8.39 -22.54 2.74
N SER A 536 -8.95 -23.63 3.27
CA SER A 536 -8.21 -24.51 4.18
C SER A 536 -7.11 -25.34 3.51
N ASP A 537 -7.13 -25.47 2.19
CA ASP A 537 -6.08 -26.17 1.47
C ASP A 537 -4.75 -25.40 1.54
N GLY A 538 -3.69 -26.08 2.00
CA GLY A 538 -2.39 -25.47 2.24
C GLY A 538 -2.27 -24.64 3.53
N PHE A 539 -3.35 -24.52 4.35
CA PHE A 539 -3.28 -23.82 5.62
C PHE A 539 -2.73 -24.74 6.74
N SER A 540 -1.99 -24.15 7.67
CA SER A 540 -1.58 -24.81 8.91
C SER A 540 -2.79 -25.24 9.77
N LEU A 541 -2.61 -26.12 10.76
CA LEU A 541 -3.67 -26.50 11.67
C LEU A 541 -4.21 -25.28 12.45
N GLN A 542 -3.34 -24.35 12.84
CA GLN A 542 -3.72 -23.13 13.54
C GLN A 542 -4.55 -22.21 12.64
N ASP A 543 -4.13 -22.00 11.38
CA ASP A 543 -4.87 -21.17 10.41
C ASP A 543 -6.24 -21.77 10.09
N LYS A 544 -6.31 -23.09 9.97
CA LYS A 544 -7.59 -23.81 9.81
C LYS A 544 -8.51 -23.59 11.01
N CYS A 545 -7.95 -23.58 12.23
CA CYS A 545 -8.73 -23.30 13.45
C CYS A 545 -9.26 -21.86 13.42
N ILE A 546 -8.39 -20.87 13.18
CA ILE A 546 -8.80 -19.45 13.08
C ILE A 546 -9.86 -19.25 12.00
N MET A 547 -9.64 -19.84 10.81
CA MET A 547 -10.59 -19.74 9.70
C MET A 547 -11.94 -20.37 10.06
N LYS A 548 -11.93 -21.50 10.74
CA LYS A 548 -13.18 -22.15 11.23
C LYS A 548 -13.93 -21.23 12.18
N LYS A 549 -13.25 -20.58 13.14
CA LYS A 549 -13.86 -19.62 14.07
C LYS A 549 -14.52 -18.43 13.34
N LEU A 550 -13.84 -17.89 12.33
CA LEU A 550 -14.38 -16.81 11.49
C LEU A 550 -15.59 -17.26 10.67
N ILE A 551 -15.55 -18.46 10.10
CA ILE A 551 -16.66 -19.02 9.32
C ILE A 551 -17.86 -19.34 10.22
N ASP A 552 -17.64 -19.94 11.38
CA ASP A 552 -18.71 -20.22 12.36
C ASP A 552 -19.37 -18.91 12.86
N TYR A 553 -18.57 -17.87 13.08
CA TYR A 553 -19.08 -16.53 13.41
C TYR A 553 -19.93 -15.98 12.24
N ASN A 554 -19.39 -16.04 11.04
CA ASN A 554 -20.04 -15.56 9.83
C ASN A 554 -21.39 -16.29 9.59
N GLU A 555 -21.42 -17.61 9.78
CA GLU A 555 -22.64 -18.39 9.65
C GLU A 555 -23.71 -17.96 10.66
N ARG A 556 -23.32 -17.76 11.93
CA ARG A 556 -24.23 -17.28 12.99
C ARG A 556 -24.76 -15.88 12.70
N LEU A 557 -23.91 -14.99 12.21
CA LEU A 557 -24.27 -13.62 11.83
C LEU A 557 -25.24 -13.62 10.64
N MET A 558 -24.90 -14.33 9.55
CA MET A 558 -25.70 -14.32 8.33
C MET A 558 -27.06 -15.01 8.50
N ARG A 559 -27.17 -16.01 9.36
CA ARG A 559 -28.48 -16.59 9.74
C ARG A 559 -29.42 -15.54 10.37
N LYS A 560 -28.87 -14.64 11.20
CA LYS A 560 -29.66 -13.56 11.82
C LYS A 560 -29.95 -12.41 10.84
N VAL A 561 -29.05 -12.16 9.87
CA VAL A 561 -29.23 -11.10 8.86
C VAL A 561 -30.25 -11.49 7.80
N ASN A 562 -30.34 -12.78 7.44
CA ASN A 562 -31.14 -13.28 6.32
C ASN A 562 -32.36 -14.14 6.73
N ASP A 563 -32.84 -14.04 7.97
CA ASP A 563 -33.90 -14.89 8.51
C ASP A 563 -33.64 -16.42 8.37
N ASP A 564 -32.99 -16.98 9.36
CA ASP A 564 -32.73 -18.37 9.77
C ASP A 564 -32.55 -19.51 8.74
N ASN A 565 -32.94 -19.33 7.49
CA ASN A 565 -33.00 -20.44 6.52
C ASN A 565 -31.88 -20.45 5.48
N VAL A 566 -31.00 -19.44 5.47
CA VAL A 566 -29.99 -19.28 4.40
C VAL A 566 -28.58 -19.46 4.99
N ARG A 567 -27.89 -20.56 4.56
CA ARG A 567 -26.50 -20.87 4.93
C ARG A 567 -25.47 -20.34 3.93
N ILE A 568 -25.73 -19.19 3.37
CA ILE A 568 -24.86 -18.56 2.34
C ILE A 568 -24.67 -17.10 2.60
N GLY A 569 -23.63 -16.56 2.06
CA GLY A 569 -23.30 -15.15 2.07
C GLY A 569 -22.29 -14.77 3.16
N ILE A 570 -21.54 -13.73 2.85
CA ILE A 570 -20.70 -13.01 3.83
C ILE A 570 -21.18 -11.57 3.93
N PRO A 571 -21.09 -10.94 5.12
CA PRO A 571 -21.68 -9.62 5.32
C PRO A 571 -20.96 -8.56 4.49
N GLN A 572 -21.74 -7.67 3.89
CA GLN A 572 -21.19 -6.48 3.23
C GLN A 572 -21.03 -5.38 4.29
N GLY A 573 -19.86 -4.75 4.34
CA GLY A 573 -19.50 -3.71 5.28
C GLY A 573 -18.27 -4.06 6.13
N PRO A 574 -18.27 -5.11 6.95
CA PRO A 574 -17.14 -5.43 7.82
C PRO A 574 -15.85 -5.72 7.07
N ALA A 575 -14.73 -5.27 7.62
CA ALA A 575 -13.41 -5.40 7.01
C ALA A 575 -12.97 -6.87 6.86
N TYR A 576 -13.19 -7.69 7.88
CA TYR A 576 -12.84 -9.11 7.86
C TYR A 576 -13.47 -9.86 6.67
N ALA A 577 -14.71 -9.52 6.35
CA ALA A 577 -15.44 -10.18 5.26
C ALA A 577 -14.80 -9.87 3.89
N ARG A 578 -14.32 -8.63 3.71
CA ARG A 578 -13.58 -8.24 2.50
C ARG A 578 -12.27 -8.99 2.38
N ILE A 579 -11.52 -9.11 3.48
CA ILE A 579 -10.26 -9.88 3.51
C ILE A 579 -10.50 -11.35 3.14
N ILE A 580 -11.49 -11.98 3.76
CA ILE A 580 -11.81 -13.40 3.49
C ILE A 580 -12.27 -13.60 2.03
N ALA A 581 -13.10 -12.68 1.52
CA ALA A 581 -13.56 -12.75 0.14
C ALA A 581 -12.39 -12.66 -0.87
N GLU A 582 -11.43 -11.78 -0.60
CA GLU A 582 -10.24 -11.64 -1.44
C GLU A 582 -9.39 -12.91 -1.43
N LEU A 583 -9.07 -13.43 -0.27
CA LEU A 583 -8.31 -14.66 -0.10
C LEU A 583 -9.01 -15.86 -0.80
N PHE A 584 -10.31 -15.96 -0.64
CA PHE A 584 -11.10 -17.06 -1.20
C PHE A 584 -11.09 -17.07 -2.73
N LEU A 585 -11.41 -15.94 -3.35
CA LEU A 585 -11.47 -15.88 -4.82
C LEU A 585 -10.09 -16.07 -5.45
N ASN A 586 -9.05 -15.46 -4.88
CA ASN A 586 -7.69 -15.66 -5.37
C ASN A 586 -7.26 -17.13 -5.27
N ARG A 587 -7.57 -17.79 -4.15
CA ARG A 587 -7.27 -19.22 -3.99
C ARG A 587 -7.96 -20.12 -5.02
N ILE A 588 -9.19 -19.78 -5.40
CA ILE A 588 -9.90 -20.48 -6.48
C ILE A 588 -9.21 -20.21 -7.82
N LEU A 589 -8.94 -18.95 -8.13
CA LEU A 589 -8.37 -18.56 -9.43
C LEU A 589 -6.95 -19.09 -9.65
N GLU A 590 -6.17 -19.31 -8.59
CA GLU A 590 -4.85 -19.98 -8.70
C GLU A 590 -4.94 -21.41 -9.25
N ARG A 591 -6.11 -22.05 -9.16
CA ARG A 591 -6.34 -23.42 -9.65
C ARG A 591 -6.76 -23.50 -11.12
N ILE A 592 -6.88 -22.36 -11.82
CA ILE A 592 -7.19 -22.38 -13.26
C ILE A 592 -6.18 -23.23 -14.05
N PRO A 593 -4.85 -23.14 -13.81
CA PRO A 593 -3.87 -23.98 -14.49
C PRO A 593 -4.01 -25.48 -14.21
N GLU A 594 -4.58 -25.86 -13.07
CA GLU A 594 -4.78 -27.27 -12.70
C GLU A 594 -5.87 -27.92 -13.55
N THR A 595 -6.76 -27.15 -14.17
CA THR A 595 -7.89 -27.65 -14.95
C THR A 595 -7.59 -27.88 -16.44
N ALA A 596 -6.42 -27.39 -16.91
CA ALA A 596 -6.00 -27.56 -18.31
C ALA A 596 -4.48 -27.61 -18.46
N ASP A 597 -3.91 -28.79 -18.74
CA ASP A 597 -2.44 -28.97 -18.90
C ASP A 597 -1.82 -28.11 -20.00
N THR A 598 -2.62 -27.64 -20.96
CA THR A 598 -2.18 -26.78 -22.07
C THR A 598 -2.17 -25.28 -21.74
N LEU A 599 -2.76 -24.85 -20.62
CA LEU A 599 -2.94 -23.42 -20.30
C LEU A 599 -1.85 -22.83 -19.41
N LYS A 600 -0.89 -23.62 -18.95
CA LYS A 600 0.23 -23.10 -18.15
C LYS A 600 0.96 -22.02 -18.93
N LYS A 601 0.81 -20.76 -18.48
CA LYS A 601 1.57 -19.58 -18.92
C LYS A 601 1.10 -18.86 -20.20
N ASN A 602 -0.06 -19.17 -20.74
CA ASN A 602 -0.53 -18.52 -21.96
C ASN A 602 -1.64 -17.50 -21.73
N TYR A 603 -1.84 -17.08 -20.50
CA TYR A 603 -2.76 -16.00 -20.14
C TYR A 603 -2.28 -15.20 -18.92
N VAL A 604 -2.80 -13.99 -18.78
CA VAL A 604 -2.59 -13.09 -17.63
C VAL A 604 -3.96 -12.67 -17.11
N LEU A 605 -4.13 -12.69 -15.80
CA LEU A 605 -5.38 -12.37 -15.13
C LEU A 605 -5.21 -11.16 -14.23
N TYR A 606 -6.08 -10.17 -14.39
CA TYR A 606 -6.21 -9.02 -13.51
C TYR A 606 -7.60 -8.98 -12.88
N ARG A 607 -7.67 -8.53 -11.63
CA ARG A 607 -8.92 -8.56 -10.89
C ARG A 607 -9.12 -7.32 -10.01
N TYR A 608 -10.34 -6.83 -9.99
CA TYR A 608 -10.80 -5.84 -9.02
C TYR A 608 -12.13 -6.31 -8.41
N VAL A 609 -12.13 -6.78 -7.15
CA VAL A 609 -13.24 -7.49 -6.45
C VAL A 609 -13.73 -8.68 -7.28
N ASP A 610 -14.93 -8.58 -7.84
CA ASP A 610 -15.62 -9.58 -8.67
C ASP A 610 -15.43 -9.35 -10.19
N ASP A 611 -14.82 -8.24 -10.58
CA ASP A 611 -14.46 -7.94 -11.97
C ASP A 611 -13.12 -8.60 -12.33
N ILE A 612 -13.15 -9.59 -13.21
CA ILE A 612 -11.98 -10.34 -13.68
C ILE A 612 -11.76 -10.03 -15.15
N ILE A 613 -10.53 -9.71 -15.53
CA ILE A 613 -10.11 -9.54 -16.93
C ILE A 613 -8.96 -10.50 -17.19
N ILE A 614 -9.01 -11.18 -18.31
CA ILE A 614 -7.99 -12.13 -18.74
C ILE A 614 -7.55 -11.76 -20.15
N PHE A 615 -6.24 -11.58 -20.31
CA PHE A 615 -5.58 -11.51 -21.59
C PHE A 615 -4.96 -12.87 -21.87
N TYR A 616 -5.15 -13.42 -23.08
CA TYR A 616 -4.68 -14.75 -23.45
C TYR A 616 -4.04 -14.76 -24.84
N LYS A 617 -3.03 -15.60 -25.04
CA LYS A 617 -2.31 -15.72 -26.33
C LYS A 617 -3.18 -16.35 -27.39
N GLU A 618 -2.82 -16.15 -28.67
CA GLU A 618 -3.58 -16.64 -29.83
C GLU A 618 -3.76 -18.17 -29.85
N ASP A 619 -2.81 -18.93 -29.28
CA ASP A 619 -2.84 -20.39 -29.20
C ASP A 619 -3.84 -20.91 -28.15
N VAL A 620 -4.45 -20.05 -27.36
CA VAL A 620 -5.43 -20.42 -26.34
C VAL A 620 -6.84 -20.44 -26.91
N ASP A 621 -7.52 -21.55 -26.77
CA ASP A 621 -8.95 -21.64 -27.09
C ASP A 621 -9.76 -20.91 -26.00
N ALA A 622 -10.26 -19.73 -26.36
CA ALA A 622 -10.98 -18.85 -25.44
C ALA A 622 -12.25 -19.48 -24.87
N ASP A 623 -12.98 -20.25 -25.66
CA ASP A 623 -14.21 -20.92 -25.22
C ASP A 623 -13.90 -22.00 -24.20
N ILE A 624 -12.86 -22.81 -24.46
CA ILE A 624 -12.38 -23.83 -23.52
C ILE A 624 -11.91 -23.17 -22.21
N LEU A 625 -11.14 -22.12 -22.30
CA LEU A 625 -10.67 -21.38 -21.11
C LEU A 625 -11.85 -20.85 -20.29
N MET A 626 -12.81 -20.20 -20.93
CA MET A 626 -14.03 -19.67 -20.30
C MET A 626 -14.84 -20.79 -19.62
N GLN A 627 -15.03 -21.93 -20.31
CA GLN A 627 -15.75 -23.08 -19.77
C GLN A 627 -15.04 -23.67 -18.55
N ASN A 628 -13.72 -23.79 -18.59
CA ASN A 628 -12.90 -24.30 -17.48
C ASN A 628 -13.02 -23.38 -16.26
N ILE A 629 -12.96 -22.06 -16.46
CA ILE A 629 -13.14 -21.09 -15.38
C ILE A 629 -14.56 -21.18 -14.79
N LYS A 630 -15.59 -21.21 -15.63
CA LYS A 630 -16.97 -21.37 -15.18
C LYS A 630 -17.18 -22.68 -14.39
N LYS A 631 -16.58 -23.76 -14.85
CA LYS A 631 -16.60 -25.06 -14.16
C LYS A 631 -15.89 -24.98 -12.81
N LEU A 632 -14.71 -24.38 -12.78
CA LEU A 632 -13.95 -24.17 -11.55
C LEU A 632 -14.75 -23.35 -10.53
N LEU A 633 -15.31 -22.21 -10.93
CA LEU A 633 -16.15 -21.37 -10.10
C LEU A 633 -17.38 -22.12 -9.58
N SER A 634 -18.03 -22.94 -10.45
CA SER A 634 -19.20 -23.73 -10.08
C SER A 634 -18.91 -24.79 -9.02
N ASN A 635 -17.68 -25.33 -8.97
CA ASN A 635 -17.24 -26.27 -7.92
C ASN A 635 -17.27 -25.64 -6.51
N TYR A 636 -17.26 -24.30 -6.45
CA TYR A 636 -17.38 -23.50 -5.22
C TYR A 636 -18.72 -22.77 -5.13
N ASN A 637 -19.72 -23.20 -5.88
CA ASN A 637 -21.06 -22.60 -5.93
C ASN A 637 -21.11 -21.14 -6.40
N LEU A 638 -20.04 -20.66 -7.05
CA LEU A 638 -20.00 -19.32 -7.64
C LEU A 638 -20.53 -19.37 -9.07
N LYS A 639 -21.30 -18.35 -9.44
CA LYS A 639 -21.91 -18.24 -10.78
C LYS A 639 -21.43 -16.97 -11.46
N THR A 640 -21.18 -17.07 -12.75
CA THR A 640 -20.91 -15.91 -13.61
C THR A 640 -22.19 -15.16 -13.96
N ASN A 641 -22.05 -13.86 -14.15
CA ASN A 641 -23.10 -13.01 -14.69
C ASN A 641 -23.00 -13.02 -16.21
N GLU A 642 -23.84 -13.79 -16.86
CA GLU A 642 -23.79 -13.98 -18.33
C GLU A 642 -23.97 -12.67 -19.13
N GLU A 643 -24.69 -11.69 -18.57
CA GLU A 643 -24.89 -10.38 -19.21
C GLU A 643 -23.65 -9.49 -19.20
N LYS A 644 -22.65 -9.84 -18.39
CA LYS A 644 -21.39 -9.07 -18.21
C LYS A 644 -20.13 -9.92 -18.39
N THR A 645 -20.28 -11.14 -18.88
CA THR A 645 -19.19 -12.06 -19.15
C THR A 645 -19.05 -12.22 -20.65
N TYR A 646 -17.94 -11.71 -21.21
CA TYR A 646 -17.74 -11.64 -22.66
C TYR A 646 -16.35 -12.11 -23.05
N ILE A 647 -16.26 -12.74 -24.23
CA ILE A 647 -15.04 -12.95 -24.98
C ILE A 647 -15.04 -11.92 -26.10
N TYR A 648 -14.07 -11.01 -26.10
CA TYR A 648 -14.01 -9.90 -27.07
C TYR A 648 -13.20 -10.27 -28.33
N GLY A 649 -12.40 -11.34 -28.29
CA GLY A 649 -11.50 -11.69 -29.39
C GLY A 649 -10.15 -10.98 -29.27
N ARG A 650 -9.50 -10.70 -30.41
CA ARG A 650 -8.17 -10.11 -30.48
C ARG A 650 -8.19 -8.64 -30.09
N ILE A 651 -7.12 -8.20 -29.45
CA ILE A 651 -6.96 -6.79 -29.02
C ILE A 651 -6.99 -5.85 -30.23
N GLU A 652 -6.37 -6.19 -31.35
CA GLU A 652 -6.35 -5.38 -32.57
C GLU A 652 -7.74 -5.17 -33.22
N ASP A 653 -8.68 -6.09 -32.95
CA ASP A 653 -10.04 -6.06 -33.49
C ASP A 653 -11.02 -5.30 -32.58
N LEU A 654 -10.59 -4.82 -31.42
CA LEU A 654 -11.47 -4.15 -30.44
C LEU A 654 -12.00 -2.82 -30.98
N SER A 655 -13.31 -2.64 -30.93
CA SER A 655 -13.92 -1.34 -31.18
C SER A 655 -13.77 -0.41 -29.96
N ASP A 656 -13.87 0.90 -30.18
CA ASP A 656 -13.90 1.90 -29.09
C ASP A 656 -14.99 1.58 -28.05
N LYS A 657 -16.08 0.98 -28.46
CA LYS A 657 -17.15 0.53 -27.56
C LYS A 657 -16.68 -0.60 -26.65
N ASP A 658 -15.97 -1.57 -27.23
CA ASP A 658 -15.43 -2.73 -26.47
C ASP A 658 -14.37 -2.25 -25.46
N ILE A 659 -13.46 -1.39 -25.90
CA ILE A 659 -12.44 -0.78 -25.02
C ILE A 659 -13.11 -0.01 -23.86
N ASN A 660 -14.15 0.75 -24.13
CA ASN A 660 -14.88 1.46 -23.08
C ASN A 660 -15.58 0.50 -22.10
N LEU A 661 -16.11 -0.62 -22.57
CA LEU A 661 -16.70 -1.65 -21.72
C LEU A 661 -15.64 -2.37 -20.87
N ILE A 662 -14.51 -2.74 -21.46
CA ILE A 662 -13.39 -3.39 -20.75
C ILE A 662 -12.84 -2.46 -19.65
N LEU A 663 -12.63 -1.19 -19.97
CA LEU A 663 -12.15 -0.17 -19.02
C LEU A 663 -13.23 0.29 -18.03
N ARG A 664 -14.43 -0.27 -18.11
CA ARG A 664 -15.57 0.10 -17.23
C ARG A 664 -15.85 1.61 -17.21
N LYS A 665 -15.61 2.31 -18.31
CA LYS A 665 -15.87 3.75 -18.46
C LYS A 665 -17.35 4.11 -18.33
N ASP A 666 -18.22 3.15 -18.58
CA ASP A 666 -19.67 3.24 -18.40
C ASP A 666 -20.13 3.28 -16.93
N ARG A 667 -19.36 2.66 -16.02
CA ARG A 667 -19.68 2.64 -14.58
C ARG A 667 -19.42 3.98 -13.89
N PHE A 668 -18.44 4.69 -14.37
CA PHE A 668 -18.15 6.06 -13.98
C PHE A 668 -18.37 6.88 -15.24
N ASN A 669 -19.46 7.65 -15.31
CA ASN A 669 -19.70 8.60 -16.39
C ASN A 669 -18.55 9.60 -16.58
N TYR A 670 -17.44 9.41 -15.87
CA TYR A 670 -16.29 10.27 -15.77
C TYR A 670 -15.03 9.47 -16.06
N ASN A 671 -14.29 9.91 -17.07
CA ASN A 671 -12.95 9.40 -17.39
C ASN A 671 -11.97 9.75 -16.27
N PHE A 672 -11.83 8.89 -15.28
CA PHE A 672 -10.74 9.00 -14.32
C PHE A 672 -9.46 8.48 -14.95
N GLN A 673 -8.80 9.29 -15.75
CA GLN A 673 -7.42 9.10 -16.11
C GLN A 673 -6.57 9.84 -15.08
N TYR A 674 -6.00 9.13 -14.13
CA TYR A 674 -4.97 9.67 -13.27
C TYR A 674 -3.64 8.99 -13.56
N SER A 675 -2.88 9.58 -14.46
CA SER A 675 -1.43 9.65 -14.34
C SER A 675 -1.07 11.04 -13.84
N GLU A 676 -0.16 11.17 -12.88
CA GLU A 676 0.33 12.47 -12.38
C GLU A 676 0.96 13.34 -13.48
N THR A 677 1.28 12.76 -14.62
CA THR A 677 1.88 13.41 -15.80
C THR A 677 0.91 14.26 -16.62
N ASP A 678 -0.42 14.12 -16.44
CA ASP A 678 -1.42 14.85 -17.22
C ASP A 678 -2.15 15.96 -16.42
N TYR A 679 -1.50 16.61 -15.47
CA TYR A 679 -2.12 17.62 -14.59
C TYR A 679 -2.89 18.72 -15.34
N LEU A 680 -2.41 19.20 -16.48
CA LEU A 680 -3.09 20.24 -17.27
C LEU A 680 -4.27 19.66 -18.07
N ARG A 681 -4.08 18.47 -18.67
CA ARG A 681 -5.14 17.77 -19.42
C ARG A 681 -6.26 17.35 -18.48
N ASP A 682 -5.91 16.85 -17.30
CA ASP A 682 -6.83 16.51 -16.21
C ASP A 682 -7.65 17.72 -15.73
N LYS A 683 -7.04 18.91 -15.62
CA LYS A 683 -7.76 20.14 -15.25
C LYS A 683 -8.84 20.53 -16.26
N TYR A 684 -8.56 20.45 -17.57
CA TYR A 684 -9.56 20.75 -18.62
C TYR A 684 -10.65 19.68 -18.68
N GLU A 685 -10.30 18.42 -18.53
CA GLU A 685 -11.27 17.32 -18.53
C GLU A 685 -12.18 17.36 -17.30
N LYS A 686 -11.65 17.66 -16.11
CA LYS A 686 -12.45 17.92 -14.91
C LYS A 686 -13.40 19.08 -15.08
N GLN A 687 -12.95 20.21 -15.65
CA GLN A 687 -13.83 21.34 -15.93
C GLN A 687 -14.96 20.95 -16.90
N ARG A 688 -14.68 20.17 -17.92
CA ARG A 688 -15.69 19.67 -18.87
C ARG A 688 -16.73 18.82 -18.17
N ILE A 689 -16.31 17.89 -17.31
CA ILE A 689 -17.20 17.04 -16.53
C ILE A 689 -18.07 17.88 -15.58
N PHE A 690 -17.50 18.83 -14.87
CA PHE A 690 -18.25 19.75 -14.01
C PHE A 690 -19.32 20.52 -14.80
N ILE A 691 -18.98 20.97 -16.01
CA ILE A 691 -19.94 21.66 -16.90
C ILE A 691 -21.03 20.71 -17.35
N GLU A 692 -20.73 19.45 -17.65
CA GLU A 692 -21.70 18.42 -18.02
C GLU A 692 -22.68 18.11 -16.87
N CYS A 693 -22.17 17.93 -15.64
CA CYS A 693 -23.00 17.76 -14.43
C CYS A 693 -23.97 18.91 -14.21
N LEU A 694 -23.62 20.14 -14.64
CA LEU A 694 -24.52 21.29 -14.55
C LEU A 694 -25.60 21.34 -15.64
N LYS A 695 -25.41 20.64 -16.76
CA LYS A 695 -26.35 20.62 -17.90
C LYS A 695 -27.43 19.56 -17.75
N ASP A 696 -27.13 18.44 -17.15
CA ASP A 696 -27.97 17.27 -17.04
C ASP A 696 -28.98 17.35 -15.88
N SER A 697 -29.88 16.38 -15.81
CA SER A 697 -30.77 16.19 -14.67
C SER A 697 -29.98 15.79 -13.44
N PHE A 698 -30.52 16.09 -12.25
CA PHE A 698 -29.90 15.71 -10.97
C PHE A 698 -29.53 14.23 -10.90
N ASN A 699 -28.26 13.94 -10.58
CA ASN A 699 -27.77 12.61 -10.27
C ASN A 699 -27.05 12.64 -8.93
N ILE A 700 -27.42 11.75 -7.99
CA ILE A 700 -26.84 11.67 -6.65
C ILE A 700 -25.35 11.25 -6.70
N ASP A 701 -24.93 10.51 -7.70
CA ASP A 701 -23.54 10.08 -7.85
C ASP A 701 -22.59 11.26 -8.14
N ASP A 702 -23.09 12.32 -8.81
CA ASP A 702 -22.34 13.54 -9.06
C ASP A 702 -21.96 14.27 -7.77
N VAL A 703 -22.80 14.15 -6.73
CA VAL A 703 -22.54 14.72 -5.41
C VAL A 703 -21.25 14.15 -4.81
N SER A 704 -21.06 12.82 -4.90
CA SER A 704 -19.84 12.19 -4.39
C SER A 704 -18.58 12.70 -5.07
N TYR A 705 -18.69 13.00 -6.36
CA TYR A 705 -17.61 13.51 -7.16
C TYR A 705 -17.31 14.98 -6.85
N LEU A 706 -18.33 15.84 -6.97
CA LEU A 706 -18.17 17.29 -6.83
C LEU A 706 -17.76 17.71 -5.41
N PHE A 707 -18.31 17.08 -4.38
CA PHE A 707 -18.04 17.44 -2.98
C PHE A 707 -16.86 16.64 -2.37
N GLY A 708 -16.34 15.65 -3.08
CA GLY A 708 -15.19 14.87 -2.64
C GLY A 708 -13.83 15.43 -3.05
N TYR A 709 -13.78 16.29 -4.06
CA TYR A 709 -12.55 16.86 -4.60
C TYR A 709 -12.38 18.32 -4.21
N LYS A 710 -11.25 18.65 -3.59
CA LYS A 710 -10.92 20.01 -3.11
C LYS A 710 -10.56 21.02 -4.22
N THR A 711 -10.78 20.74 -5.50
CA THR A 711 -10.08 21.41 -6.59
C THR A 711 -10.83 22.53 -7.31
N ASP A 712 -12.15 22.62 -7.18
CA ASP A 712 -12.86 23.74 -7.83
C ASP A 712 -14.16 24.09 -7.09
N THR A 713 -14.09 25.05 -6.21
CA THR A 713 -15.21 25.51 -5.39
C THR A 713 -16.34 26.10 -6.23
N TYR A 714 -16.01 26.77 -7.33
CA TYR A 714 -16.99 27.44 -8.19
C TYR A 714 -18.06 26.50 -8.75
N TYR A 715 -17.65 25.37 -9.35
CA TYR A 715 -18.60 24.41 -9.93
C TYR A 715 -19.37 23.65 -8.85
N THR A 716 -18.71 23.32 -7.73
CA THR A 716 -19.34 22.66 -6.59
C THR A 716 -20.44 23.54 -5.99
N GLU A 717 -20.17 24.82 -5.77
CA GLU A 717 -21.14 25.80 -5.28
C GLU A 717 -22.30 25.99 -6.26
N LYS A 718 -21.99 26.14 -7.56
CA LYS A 718 -23.01 26.27 -8.60
C LYS A 718 -23.91 25.05 -8.68
N TYR A 719 -23.36 23.84 -8.54
CA TYR A 719 -24.14 22.61 -8.47
C TYR A 719 -25.01 22.57 -7.21
N PHE A 720 -24.44 22.98 -6.06
CA PHE A 720 -25.17 23.06 -4.81
C PHE A 720 -26.41 23.99 -4.96
N TYR A 721 -26.23 25.23 -5.37
CA TYR A 721 -27.34 26.15 -5.52
C TYR A 721 -28.43 25.66 -6.50
N LYS A 722 -28.04 24.94 -7.55
CA LYS A 722 -28.97 24.37 -8.53
C LYS A 722 -29.77 23.20 -7.97
N TYR A 723 -29.12 22.31 -7.21
CA TYR A 723 -29.67 21.01 -6.83
C TYR A 723 -29.77 20.78 -5.31
N ALA A 724 -29.57 21.80 -4.47
CA ALA A 724 -29.60 21.64 -3.01
C ALA A 724 -30.86 20.91 -2.51
N LYS A 725 -32.04 21.32 -2.95
CA LYS A 725 -33.30 20.66 -2.57
C LYS A 725 -33.38 19.20 -2.95
N ASN A 726 -32.77 18.82 -4.07
CA ASN A 726 -32.72 17.42 -4.53
C ASN A 726 -31.78 16.61 -3.67
N ILE A 727 -30.62 17.17 -3.30
CA ILE A 727 -29.64 16.50 -2.43
C ILE A 727 -30.26 16.23 -1.06
N PHE A 728 -30.85 17.23 -0.43
CA PHE A 728 -31.45 17.10 0.89
C PHE A 728 -32.66 16.16 0.92
N LYS A 729 -33.46 16.12 -0.16
CA LYS A 729 -34.61 15.20 -0.31
C LYS A 729 -34.18 13.77 -0.68
N SER A 730 -32.95 13.56 -1.10
CA SER A 730 -32.54 12.25 -1.60
C SER A 730 -32.55 11.19 -0.50
N GLU A 731 -33.27 10.12 -0.74
CA GLU A 731 -33.31 8.92 0.12
C GLU A 731 -32.37 7.83 -0.42
N TYR A 732 -31.89 7.99 -1.66
CA TYR A 732 -31.05 7.04 -2.37
C TYR A 732 -29.63 7.60 -2.48
N GLY A 733 -28.65 6.70 -2.48
CA GLY A 733 -27.24 7.04 -2.62
C GLY A 733 -26.39 6.27 -1.63
N ARG A 734 -25.08 6.41 -1.79
CA ARG A 734 -24.11 5.79 -0.87
C ARG A 734 -23.91 6.67 0.35
N GLY A 735 -23.70 6.06 1.51
CA GLY A 735 -23.36 6.82 2.72
C GLY A 735 -22.11 7.67 2.54
N THR A 736 -21.11 7.17 1.82
CA THR A 736 -19.91 7.95 1.47
C THR A 736 -20.20 9.20 0.65
N THR A 737 -21.25 9.20 -0.18
CA THR A 737 -21.70 10.38 -0.93
C THR A 737 -22.18 11.46 0.01
N PHE A 738 -23.06 11.09 0.95
CA PHE A 738 -23.59 12.04 1.93
C PHE A 738 -22.52 12.50 2.93
N LYS A 739 -21.58 11.63 3.35
CA LYS A 739 -20.45 12.04 4.20
C LYS A 739 -19.61 13.14 3.53
N LYS A 740 -19.25 12.96 2.27
CA LYS A 740 -18.49 13.97 1.52
C LYS A 740 -19.25 15.28 1.41
N PHE A 741 -20.53 15.19 1.08
CA PHE A 741 -21.40 16.35 0.99
C PHE A 741 -21.50 17.11 2.32
N TYR A 742 -21.83 16.44 3.42
CA TYR A 742 -21.99 17.11 4.72
C TYR A 742 -20.66 17.60 5.31
N ASN A 743 -19.57 16.89 5.12
CA ASN A 743 -18.25 17.39 5.54
C ASN A 743 -17.89 18.68 4.78
N TYR A 744 -18.18 18.76 3.47
CA TYR A 744 -17.98 19.98 2.70
C TYR A 744 -18.94 21.09 3.15
N LEU A 745 -20.22 20.77 3.31
CA LEU A 745 -21.24 21.74 3.74
C LEU A 745 -20.92 22.35 5.09
N PHE A 746 -20.56 21.55 6.09
CA PHE A 746 -20.26 22.04 7.44
C PHE A 746 -18.94 22.84 7.53
N THR A 747 -18.06 22.68 6.58
CA THR A 747 -16.83 23.48 6.47
C THR A 747 -16.97 24.72 5.57
N ASN A 748 -18.07 24.85 4.82
CA ASN A 748 -18.33 26.00 3.94
C ASN A 748 -19.46 26.86 4.50
N LYS A 749 -19.08 28.01 5.11
CA LYS A 749 -20.00 28.89 5.82
C LYS A 749 -21.11 29.47 4.93
N GLU A 750 -20.82 29.79 3.66
CA GLU A 750 -21.79 30.38 2.74
C GLU A 750 -22.87 29.39 2.35
N LEU A 751 -22.49 28.16 2.00
CA LEU A 751 -23.43 27.11 1.65
C LEU A 751 -24.27 26.65 2.85
N LEU A 752 -23.65 26.62 4.03
CA LEU A 752 -24.33 26.25 5.25
C LEU A 752 -25.40 27.30 5.63
N ASN A 753 -25.07 28.59 5.55
CA ASN A 753 -26.00 29.66 5.79
C ASN A 753 -27.17 29.59 4.79
N TYR A 754 -26.86 29.38 3.52
CA TYR A 754 -27.91 29.19 2.50
C TYR A 754 -28.83 28.02 2.83
N ALA A 755 -28.28 26.90 3.29
CA ALA A 755 -29.06 25.73 3.67
C ALA A 755 -29.97 26.01 4.87
N LEU A 756 -29.49 26.78 5.87
CA LEU A 756 -30.27 27.17 7.04
C LEU A 756 -31.39 28.16 6.66
N GLU A 757 -31.10 29.23 5.92
CA GLU A 757 -32.04 30.24 5.48
C GLU A 757 -33.15 29.67 4.61
N ASN A 758 -32.85 28.64 3.80
CA ASN A 758 -33.83 27.97 2.94
C ASN A 758 -34.47 26.73 3.58
N GLU A 759 -34.29 26.52 4.88
CA GLU A 759 -34.81 25.39 5.66
C GLU A 759 -34.58 24.01 5.03
N LEU A 760 -33.43 23.82 4.33
CA LEU A 760 -33.14 22.62 3.53
C LEU A 760 -33.03 21.37 4.41
N PHE A 761 -32.55 21.50 5.63
CA PHE A 761 -32.43 20.37 6.57
C PHE A 761 -33.78 19.71 6.87
N LEU A 762 -34.88 20.47 6.88
CA LEU A 762 -36.21 19.92 7.11
C LEU A 762 -36.71 19.00 5.97
N LEU A 763 -36.01 19.01 4.84
CA LEU A 763 -36.29 18.13 3.71
C LEU A 763 -35.72 16.73 3.87
N ILE A 764 -34.82 16.53 4.84
CA ILE A 764 -34.18 15.24 5.08
C ILE A 764 -35.20 14.30 5.77
N LYS A 765 -35.44 13.15 5.17
CA LYS A 765 -36.32 12.15 5.77
C LYS A 765 -35.64 11.46 6.98
N PRO A 766 -36.28 11.46 8.17
CA PRO A 766 -35.77 10.73 9.32
C PRO A 766 -35.47 9.26 9.00
N ASN A 767 -34.47 8.69 9.64
CA ASN A 767 -33.99 7.31 9.43
C ASN A 767 -33.47 6.93 8.03
N SER A 768 -33.47 7.89 7.10
CA SER A 768 -32.78 7.67 5.81
C SER A 768 -31.26 7.62 6.00
N ILE A 769 -30.55 7.04 5.02
CA ILE A 769 -29.08 7.06 4.99
C ILE A 769 -28.54 8.50 4.94
N ASN A 770 -29.28 9.40 4.29
CA ASN A 770 -28.98 10.82 4.24
C ASN A 770 -29.03 11.43 5.66
N PHE A 771 -30.13 11.17 6.40
CA PHE A 771 -30.29 11.63 7.79
C PHE A 771 -29.15 11.16 8.69
N LYS A 772 -28.86 9.86 8.68
CA LYS A 772 -27.81 9.26 9.52
C LYS A 772 -26.45 9.89 9.26
N ASN A 773 -26.10 10.10 7.98
CA ASN A 773 -24.83 10.72 7.64
C ASN A 773 -24.80 12.22 7.99
N CYS A 774 -25.92 12.93 7.84
CA CYS A 774 -26.04 14.32 8.28
C CYS A 774 -25.73 14.46 9.78
N ILE A 775 -26.41 13.68 10.62
CA ILE A 775 -26.22 13.72 12.09
C ILE A 775 -24.82 13.28 12.47
N SER A 776 -24.28 12.23 11.83
CA SER A 776 -22.94 11.73 12.10
C SER A 776 -21.87 12.75 11.73
N CYS A 777 -21.96 13.35 10.57
CA CYS A 777 -21.00 14.39 10.13
C CYS A 777 -21.11 15.66 10.98
N LEU A 778 -22.31 16.07 11.35
CA LEU A 778 -22.51 17.19 12.26
C LEU A 778 -21.82 16.93 13.61
N TYR A 779 -22.02 15.77 14.21
CA TYR A 779 -21.38 15.39 15.46
C TYR A 779 -19.85 15.38 15.34
N LEU A 780 -19.30 14.78 14.30
CA LEU A 780 -17.85 14.73 14.06
C LEU A 780 -17.24 16.13 13.90
N ASN A 781 -17.90 17.02 13.17
CA ASN A 781 -17.41 18.39 13.00
C ASN A 781 -17.47 19.20 14.32
N ILE A 782 -18.44 18.90 15.19
CA ILE A 782 -18.48 19.44 16.56
C ILE A 782 -17.35 18.86 17.42
N TYR A 783 -17.19 17.53 17.38
CA TYR A 783 -16.16 16.83 18.15
C TYR A 783 -14.74 17.28 17.80
N ASN A 784 -14.48 17.60 16.55
CA ASN A 784 -13.20 18.09 16.04
C ASN A 784 -13.05 19.63 16.10
N ASP A 785 -13.92 20.33 16.81
CA ASP A 785 -13.93 21.80 16.92
C ASP A 785 -13.93 22.55 15.57
N GLN A 786 -14.53 21.97 14.52
CA GLN A 786 -14.61 22.55 13.18
C GLN A 786 -15.83 23.47 12.98
N LEU A 787 -16.82 23.40 13.87
CA LEU A 787 -18.03 24.21 13.83
C LEU A 787 -18.11 25.18 15.00
N GLU A 788 -18.39 26.44 14.68
CA GLU A 788 -18.66 27.48 15.67
C GLU A 788 -19.91 27.13 16.49
N LYS A 789 -19.87 27.37 17.80
CA LYS A 789 -20.99 27.09 18.72
C LYS A 789 -22.30 27.77 18.31
N SER A 790 -22.22 29.00 17.77
CA SER A 790 -23.37 29.73 17.24
C SER A 790 -24.08 28.99 16.14
N ILE A 791 -23.34 28.43 15.19
CA ILE A 791 -23.85 27.66 14.05
C ILE A 791 -24.52 26.36 14.55
N VAL A 792 -23.92 25.68 15.52
CA VAL A 792 -24.50 24.47 16.09
C VAL A 792 -25.82 24.74 16.79
N ILE A 793 -25.91 25.86 17.50
CA ILE A 793 -27.16 26.31 18.13
C ILE A 793 -28.23 26.57 17.07
N GLU A 794 -27.86 27.22 15.99
CA GLU A 794 -28.75 27.52 14.87
C GLU A 794 -29.27 26.25 14.19
N ILE A 795 -28.37 25.29 13.86
CA ILE A 795 -28.76 23.98 13.31
C ILE A 795 -29.69 23.24 14.27
N TYR A 796 -29.39 23.29 15.58
CA TYR A 796 -30.25 22.64 16.59
C TYR A 796 -31.64 23.26 16.61
N ASP A 797 -31.77 24.58 16.67
CA ASP A 797 -33.05 25.26 16.76
C ASP A 797 -33.89 25.18 15.48
N HIS A 798 -33.26 25.31 14.33
CA HIS A 798 -33.93 25.27 13.03
C HIS A 798 -34.31 23.88 12.55
N TYR A 799 -33.53 22.83 12.97
CA TYR A 799 -33.73 21.50 12.47
C TYR A 799 -33.93 20.44 13.58
N LEU A 800 -32.92 20.18 14.42
CA LEU A 800 -32.96 19.04 15.32
C LEU A 800 -34.08 19.08 16.36
N LYS A 801 -34.43 20.28 16.81
CA LYS A 801 -35.56 20.50 17.76
C LYS A 801 -36.93 20.19 17.16
N LYS A 802 -37.07 20.31 15.81
CA LYS A 802 -38.33 20.08 15.09
C LYS A 802 -38.53 18.61 14.72
N LEU A 803 -37.53 17.74 14.94
CA LEU A 803 -37.62 16.32 14.64
C LEU A 803 -38.59 15.59 15.58
N ASN A 804 -39.39 14.69 15.02
CA ASN A 804 -40.18 13.75 15.84
C ASN A 804 -39.22 12.66 16.36
N LEU A 805 -38.89 12.73 17.64
CA LEU A 805 -37.92 11.84 18.29
C LEU A 805 -38.41 10.38 18.39
N GLU A 806 -39.71 10.14 18.30
CA GLU A 806 -40.27 8.77 18.29
C GLU A 806 -40.00 8.02 16.99
N GLU A 807 -39.73 8.76 15.92
CA GLU A 807 -39.40 8.21 14.58
C GLU A 807 -37.88 7.98 14.37
N ILE A 808 -37.07 8.28 15.39
CA ILE A 808 -35.60 8.27 15.25
C ILE A 808 -35.02 7.06 15.98
N GLY A 809 -34.00 6.42 15.40
CA GLY A 809 -33.29 5.31 16.05
C GLY A 809 -32.56 5.74 17.35
N ASN A 810 -32.39 4.81 18.28
CA ASN A 810 -31.77 5.09 19.58
C ASN A 810 -30.35 5.69 19.46
N SER A 811 -29.59 5.29 18.45
CA SER A 811 -28.24 5.80 18.20
C SER A 811 -28.27 7.29 17.84
N GLU A 812 -29.06 7.67 16.87
CA GLU A 812 -29.22 9.07 16.41
C GLU A 812 -29.86 9.94 17.50
N TYR A 813 -30.81 9.38 18.27
CA TYR A 813 -31.39 10.06 19.42
C TYR A 813 -30.30 10.45 20.44
N ASN A 814 -29.41 9.52 20.80
CA ASN A 814 -28.34 9.79 21.75
C ASN A 814 -27.36 10.86 21.23
N ILE A 815 -27.05 10.85 19.93
CA ILE A 815 -26.19 11.84 19.28
C ILE A 815 -26.87 13.22 19.35
N ILE A 816 -28.14 13.32 19.01
CA ILE A 816 -28.91 14.56 19.08
C ILE A 816 -28.95 15.12 20.51
N GLN A 817 -29.12 14.25 21.52
CA GLN A 817 -29.06 14.67 22.94
C GLN A 817 -27.65 15.17 23.32
N SER A 818 -26.61 14.59 22.76
CA SER A 818 -25.22 15.06 22.97
C SER A 818 -24.98 16.43 22.31
N ILE A 819 -25.46 16.65 21.10
CA ILE A 819 -25.41 17.95 20.41
C ILE A 819 -26.19 19.00 21.20
N LYS A 820 -27.35 18.64 21.73
CA LYS A 820 -28.16 19.49 22.59
C LYS A 820 -27.40 19.96 23.85
N ARG A 821 -26.75 19.02 24.55
CA ARG A 821 -25.94 19.35 25.73
C ARG A 821 -24.79 20.28 25.36
N TRP A 822 -24.11 19.99 24.29
CA TRP A 822 -22.99 20.78 23.82
C TRP A 822 -23.42 22.19 23.39
N SER A 823 -24.62 22.37 22.81
CA SER A 823 -25.16 23.69 22.51
C SER A 823 -25.44 24.56 23.76
N GLY A 824 -25.33 23.98 24.96
CA GLY A 824 -25.50 24.70 26.24
C GLY A 824 -26.96 24.96 26.61
N LYS A 825 -27.91 24.31 25.88
CA LYS A 825 -29.33 24.37 26.25
C LYS A 825 -29.63 23.34 27.29
N ASN A 826 -29.15 23.55 28.52
CA ASN A 826 -29.56 22.75 29.67
C ASN A 826 -31.01 23.06 29.98
N TYR A 827 -31.79 22.02 30.13
CA TYR A 827 -33.15 22.16 30.63
C TYR A 827 -33.18 22.50 32.10
N ALA A 828 -33.87 23.59 32.43
CA ALA A 828 -34.73 23.61 33.59
C ALA A 828 -36.12 23.14 33.10
N GLY A 829 -36.57 21.97 33.56
CA GLY A 829 -37.92 21.45 33.30
C GLY A 829 -37.90 20.01 32.82
#